data_122f56f174a27ac1ef36d59898aa48b7
#
_entry.id   122f56f174a27ac1ef36d59898aa48b7
#
_cell.length_a   1.000
_cell.length_b   1.000
_cell.length_c   1.000
_cell.angle_alpha   90.00
_cell.angle_beta   90.00
_cell.angle_gamma   90.00
#
_symmetry.space_group_name_H-M   'P 1'
#
loop_
_entity.id
_entity.type
_entity.pdbx_description
1 polymer ?
#
loop_
_entity_poly.entity_id
_entity_poly.type
_entity_poly.pdbx_seq_one_letter_code
_entity_poly.pdbx_strand_id
1 'polypeptide(L)'
;MVGRLNKNQRDLSLVLAVRDTSKENERRKKLKEKGKKLTKKNSKRIWDLKELDYGRISNYVKSASDGSKILYSKYGYGKNQSLTWDIFYYDIDLDKKERVTFSKRASNACWSPSSEKIAFVAHKNSSSNLFVTSISNLNKVDRITNYSGDVQIVTPSWSPDGSSIAYAVSKDDGNMDIIVFDLERKEPVRITDDKAVDYLPVWHPSGNKITYTSHSNMTPNFYTVDIKTSQIIQNTNVSGAISTMGWKYDYSAITGMTLGDVDSSRVVDIFPNRLAKTGKTNMNPRFSSWKSKVPDISIPDLDSIPDLIDSLESEKYSSFSNIKHFGTILIPDNTGLVYNGAYSDATGREIFQSFVISDWENIAGGFGYLNATGKPFGGFWGFSFYKDVSFQERIFNRDKEYLIEFYNGLELFGYRNFNFGRSLSSNHNLRYSLTFFDREVVYEPDSLDVFNQNSPESGDEGGFSLTYTFTNKRPRLDNIFMPRNGYGLKLTANFVDKNIWGDFTYNHYEVDSYLNKKFGPLTIYLRARYENISGDPPEQETAGIIAIPTNYYAGQLIIGKEHMSPRGYIGAVLGTSAFMGTAELRSPLINLNVLEVFKIIKAGKISFSIISDYGKVWGSDYDDWIVTAGVEGRISLMLGNFPLLVYSAGLAQTTDEWSNGKSFNDIEPYYRLALVNPF
;
A
#
# COMPACT_ATOMS: atom_id res chain seq x y z
N MET A 1 -20.47 -9.83 -12.44
CA MET A 1 -19.15 -9.54 -11.81
C MET A 1 -19.25 -8.19 -11.14
N VAL A 2 -18.80 -8.04 -9.93
CA VAL A 2 -18.94 -6.80 -9.14
C VAL A 2 -17.58 -6.43 -8.59
N GLY A 3 -17.06 -5.24 -8.95
CA GLY A 3 -15.96 -4.64 -8.22
C GLY A 3 -16.47 -4.14 -6.87
N ARG A 4 -15.90 -4.58 -5.78
CA ARG A 4 -16.23 -4.10 -4.43
C ARG A 4 -15.21 -3.05 -4.01
N LEU A 5 -15.64 -1.79 -4.01
CA LEU A 5 -14.88 -0.72 -3.36
C LEU A 5 -14.94 -0.97 -1.84
N ASN A 6 -13.81 -1.18 -1.21
CA ASN A 6 -13.76 -1.20 0.24
C ASN A 6 -13.76 0.26 0.74
N LYS A 7 -14.68 0.64 1.63
CA LYS A 7 -15.00 2.03 2.02
C LYS A 7 -13.82 2.94 2.35
N ASN A 8 -12.65 2.39 2.62
CA ASN A 8 -11.46 3.14 2.99
C ASN A 8 -10.24 2.77 2.14
N GLN A 9 -10.44 2.26 0.93
CA GLN A 9 -9.34 1.66 0.19
C GLN A 9 -9.32 2.15 -1.25
N ARG A 10 -8.17 2.65 -1.72
CA ARG A 10 -7.91 2.99 -3.12
C ARG A 10 -7.88 1.77 -4.04
N ASP A 11 -7.79 0.56 -3.47
CA ASP A 11 -7.72 -0.69 -4.19
C ASP A 11 -9.10 -1.32 -4.32
N LEU A 12 -9.33 -1.99 -5.45
CA LEU A 12 -10.54 -2.73 -5.76
C LEU A 12 -10.29 -4.22 -5.64
N SER A 13 -11.28 -4.97 -5.18
CA SER A 13 -11.31 -6.42 -5.33
C SER A 13 -12.06 -6.77 -6.61
N LEU A 14 -11.45 -7.60 -7.46
CA LEU A 14 -12.15 -8.28 -8.54
C LEU A 14 -12.89 -9.47 -7.94
N VAL A 15 -14.21 -9.43 -7.95
CA VAL A 15 -15.04 -10.43 -7.27
C VAL A 15 -15.96 -11.13 -8.29
N LEU A 16 -15.95 -12.44 -8.28
CA LEU A 16 -16.96 -13.26 -8.94
C LEU A 16 -18.14 -13.43 -8.00
N ALA A 17 -19.31 -13.00 -8.42
CA ALA A 17 -20.56 -13.16 -7.68
C ALA A 17 -21.43 -14.20 -8.40
N VAL A 18 -21.65 -15.35 -7.77
CA VAL A 18 -22.50 -16.41 -8.26
C VAL A 18 -23.79 -16.43 -7.44
N ARG A 19 -24.92 -16.44 -8.14
CA ARG A 19 -26.22 -16.47 -7.45
C ARG A 19 -26.49 -17.86 -6.86
N ASP A 20 -26.67 -17.93 -5.54
CA ASP A 20 -27.00 -19.15 -4.84
C ASP A 20 -28.53 -19.35 -4.78
N THR A 21 -29.06 -20.01 -5.82
CA THR A 21 -30.48 -20.32 -5.91
C THR A 21 -30.92 -21.39 -4.91
N SER A 22 -30.03 -22.26 -4.47
CA SER A 22 -30.32 -23.32 -3.47
C SER A 22 -30.57 -22.69 -2.11
N LYS A 23 -29.68 -21.81 -1.65
CA LYS A 23 -29.89 -21.06 -0.39
C LYS A 23 -31.11 -20.13 -0.45
N GLU A 24 -31.39 -19.54 -1.64
CA GLU A 24 -32.63 -18.76 -1.82
C GLU A 24 -33.89 -19.61 -1.66
N ASN A 25 -33.93 -20.81 -2.23
CA ASN A 25 -35.06 -21.71 -2.16
C ASN A 25 -35.23 -22.26 -0.75
N GLU A 26 -34.16 -22.63 -0.06
CA GLU A 26 -34.19 -23.04 1.33
C GLU A 26 -34.73 -21.95 2.23
N ARG A 27 -34.29 -20.70 2.03
CA ARG A 27 -34.83 -19.57 2.78
C ARG A 27 -36.31 -19.34 2.51
N ARG A 28 -36.76 -19.48 1.26
CA ARG A 28 -38.19 -19.38 0.88
C ARG A 28 -39.01 -20.47 1.56
N LYS A 29 -38.49 -21.69 1.61
CA LYS A 29 -39.12 -22.82 2.29
C LYS A 29 -39.27 -22.58 3.79
N LYS A 30 -38.20 -22.16 4.46
CA LYS A 30 -38.20 -21.79 5.88
C LYS A 30 -39.16 -20.62 6.20
N LEU A 31 -39.34 -19.68 5.29
CA LEU A 31 -40.28 -18.56 5.48
C LEU A 31 -41.74 -19.04 5.33
N LYS A 32 -42.05 -19.96 4.40
CA LYS A 32 -43.36 -20.57 4.25
C LYS A 32 -43.73 -21.42 5.50
N GLU A 33 -42.81 -22.22 5.99
CA GLU A 33 -42.98 -23.04 7.20
C GLU A 33 -43.26 -22.16 8.43
N LYS A 34 -42.70 -20.95 8.49
CA LYS A 34 -42.95 -19.96 9.56
C LYS A 34 -44.16 -19.05 9.32
N GLY A 35 -44.98 -19.31 8.31
CA GLY A 35 -46.15 -18.49 7.95
C GLY A 35 -45.82 -17.02 7.57
N LYS A 36 -44.57 -16.71 7.27
CA LYS A 36 -44.12 -15.34 6.95
C LYS A 36 -44.25 -15.02 5.48
N LYS A 37 -44.87 -13.91 5.14
CA LYS A 37 -44.98 -13.42 3.77
C LYS A 37 -43.61 -12.96 3.22
N LEU A 38 -43.39 -13.14 1.92
CA LEU A 38 -42.24 -12.59 1.20
C LEU A 38 -42.32 -11.05 1.16
N THR A 39 -41.34 -10.41 1.77
CA THR A 39 -41.18 -8.96 1.78
C THR A 39 -39.95 -8.55 0.95
N LYS A 40 -39.85 -7.28 0.52
CA LYS A 40 -38.66 -6.75 -0.16
C LYS A 40 -37.34 -7.07 0.60
N LYS A 41 -37.38 -7.14 1.93
CA LYS A 41 -36.21 -7.40 2.77
C LYS A 41 -35.77 -8.87 2.75
N ASN A 42 -36.73 -9.80 2.76
CA ASN A 42 -36.46 -11.23 2.85
C ASN A 42 -36.47 -11.95 1.49
N SER A 43 -36.79 -11.23 0.40
CA SER A 43 -36.69 -11.70 -1.00
C SER A 43 -35.39 -11.33 -1.70
N LYS A 44 -34.42 -10.71 -1.00
CA LYS A 44 -33.14 -10.34 -1.59
C LYS A 44 -32.40 -11.59 -2.12
N ARG A 45 -31.81 -11.47 -3.29
CA ARG A 45 -30.96 -12.51 -3.90
C ARG A 45 -29.76 -12.81 -2.98
N ILE A 46 -29.36 -14.07 -2.95
CA ILE A 46 -28.16 -14.52 -2.21
C ILE A 46 -27.07 -14.74 -3.24
N TRP A 47 -25.87 -14.21 -2.94
CA TRP A 47 -24.71 -14.29 -3.80
C TRP A 47 -23.55 -14.92 -3.04
N ASP A 48 -22.95 -15.94 -3.61
CA ASP A 48 -21.64 -16.42 -3.18
C ASP A 48 -20.58 -15.56 -3.86
N LEU A 49 -19.66 -15.02 -3.06
CA LEU A 49 -18.64 -14.08 -3.51
C LEU A 49 -17.26 -14.74 -3.42
N LYS A 50 -16.58 -14.88 -4.55
CA LYS A 50 -15.19 -15.32 -4.63
C LYS A 50 -14.32 -14.14 -5.06
N GLU A 51 -13.34 -13.74 -4.24
CA GLU A 51 -12.33 -12.76 -4.66
C GLU A 51 -11.33 -13.43 -5.59
N LEU A 52 -11.20 -12.93 -6.81
CA LEU A 52 -10.30 -13.44 -7.84
C LEU A 52 -8.95 -12.73 -7.82
N ASP A 53 -8.96 -11.41 -7.72
CA ASP A 53 -7.74 -10.60 -7.61
C ASP A 53 -8.03 -9.34 -6.79
N TYR A 54 -6.97 -8.72 -6.32
CA TYR A 54 -7.03 -7.53 -5.51
C TYR A 54 -5.91 -6.55 -5.88
N GLY A 55 -6.19 -5.26 -5.76
CA GLY A 55 -5.22 -4.18 -5.97
C GLY A 55 -5.84 -2.99 -6.68
N ARG A 56 -4.99 -2.19 -7.30
CA ARG A 56 -5.44 -1.04 -8.10
C ARG A 56 -5.93 -1.51 -9.46
N ILE A 57 -7.19 -1.96 -9.52
CA ILE A 57 -7.84 -2.54 -10.69
C ILE A 57 -8.77 -1.49 -11.31
N SER A 58 -8.80 -1.41 -12.65
CA SER A 58 -9.75 -0.58 -13.40
C SER A 58 -11.17 -1.14 -13.28
N ASN A 59 -12.15 -0.26 -13.34
CA ASN A 59 -13.56 -0.63 -13.39
C ASN A 59 -14.02 -1.18 -14.77
N TYR A 60 -13.16 -1.11 -15.77
CA TYR A 60 -13.43 -1.67 -17.10
C TYR A 60 -13.00 -3.15 -17.13
N VAL A 61 -13.99 -4.04 -16.99
CA VAL A 61 -13.82 -5.49 -16.89
C VAL A 61 -14.67 -6.17 -17.96
N LYS A 62 -14.12 -7.12 -18.71
CA LYS A 62 -14.81 -7.84 -19.77
C LYS A 62 -14.64 -9.36 -19.61
N SER A 63 -15.75 -10.10 -19.71
CA SER A 63 -15.70 -11.55 -19.78
C SER A 63 -15.48 -12.05 -21.20
N ALA A 64 -14.88 -13.22 -21.35
CA ALA A 64 -14.89 -13.99 -22.58
C ALA A 64 -16.33 -14.40 -22.94
N SER A 65 -16.57 -14.76 -24.21
CA SER A 65 -17.91 -15.13 -24.71
C SER A 65 -18.49 -16.35 -23.99
N ASP A 66 -17.65 -17.30 -23.61
CA ASP A 66 -17.99 -18.51 -22.85
C ASP A 66 -18.05 -18.28 -21.33
N GLY A 67 -17.65 -17.11 -20.86
CA GLY A 67 -17.60 -16.77 -19.45
C GLY A 67 -16.42 -17.38 -18.67
N SER A 68 -15.54 -18.17 -19.30
CA SER A 68 -14.41 -18.86 -18.63
C SER A 68 -13.30 -17.91 -18.20
N LYS A 69 -13.13 -16.79 -18.88
CA LYS A 69 -12.03 -15.85 -18.64
C LYS A 69 -12.52 -14.41 -18.45
N ILE A 70 -11.76 -13.67 -17.69
CA ILE A 70 -12.08 -12.27 -17.34
C ILE A 70 -10.88 -11.39 -17.61
N LEU A 71 -11.05 -10.37 -18.47
CA LEU A 71 -10.06 -9.34 -18.71
C LEU A 71 -10.25 -8.15 -17.78
N TYR A 72 -9.15 -7.63 -17.29
CA TYR A 72 -9.10 -6.40 -16.48
C TYR A 72 -7.75 -5.72 -16.61
N SER A 73 -7.70 -4.45 -16.28
CA SER A 73 -6.45 -3.69 -16.20
C SER A 73 -6.06 -3.52 -14.74
N LYS A 74 -4.78 -3.70 -14.45
CA LYS A 74 -4.23 -3.57 -13.10
C LYS A 74 -2.98 -2.72 -13.10
N TYR A 75 -2.89 -1.81 -12.13
CA TYR A 75 -1.72 -0.99 -11.90
C TYR A 75 -0.71 -1.76 -11.05
N GLY A 76 0.52 -1.82 -11.49
CA GLY A 76 1.57 -2.58 -10.82
C GLY A 76 2.95 -2.30 -11.37
N TYR A 77 3.94 -3.00 -10.84
CA TYR A 77 5.32 -2.86 -11.26
C TYR A 77 5.56 -3.39 -12.66
N GLY A 78 6.20 -2.56 -13.49
CA GLY A 78 6.71 -2.85 -14.81
C GLY A 78 8.24 -2.98 -14.83
N LYS A 79 8.83 -2.73 -15.99
CA LYS A 79 10.29 -2.65 -16.16
C LYS A 79 10.87 -1.50 -15.34
N ASN A 80 12.09 -1.68 -14.84
CA ASN A 80 12.82 -0.66 -14.09
C ASN A 80 12.02 -0.12 -12.88
N GLN A 81 11.23 -0.99 -12.22
CA GLN A 81 10.40 -0.64 -11.07
C GLN A 81 9.36 0.46 -11.34
N SER A 82 9.13 0.82 -12.59
CA SER A 82 8.09 1.78 -12.95
C SER A 82 6.71 1.23 -12.65
N LEU A 83 5.81 2.10 -12.19
CA LEU A 83 4.42 1.73 -11.93
C LEU A 83 3.59 2.02 -13.18
N THR A 84 2.99 0.99 -13.75
CA THR A 84 2.20 1.08 -14.99
C THR A 84 0.89 0.31 -14.93
N TRP A 85 -0.06 0.74 -15.75
CA TRP A 85 -1.23 -0.06 -16.07
C TRP A 85 -0.86 -1.14 -17.08
N ASP A 86 -1.30 -2.37 -16.82
CA ASP A 86 -1.16 -3.49 -17.74
C ASP A 86 -2.41 -4.38 -17.73
N ILE A 87 -2.60 -5.11 -18.82
CA ILE A 87 -3.72 -6.02 -19.01
C ILE A 87 -3.42 -7.37 -18.38
N PHE A 88 -4.41 -7.89 -17.68
CA PHE A 88 -4.43 -9.23 -17.11
C PHE A 88 -5.71 -9.94 -17.52
N TYR A 89 -5.68 -11.27 -17.57
CA TYR A 89 -6.89 -12.05 -17.51
C TYR A 89 -6.85 -13.05 -16.35
N TYR A 90 -8.02 -13.40 -15.87
CA TYR A 90 -8.21 -14.45 -14.88
C TYR A 90 -8.98 -15.59 -15.54
N ASP A 91 -8.41 -16.79 -15.52
CA ASP A 91 -9.07 -18.01 -15.95
C ASP A 91 -9.81 -18.61 -14.74
N ILE A 92 -11.16 -18.70 -14.86
CA ILE A 92 -12.02 -19.12 -13.75
C ILE A 92 -11.88 -20.62 -13.51
N ASP A 93 -11.74 -21.41 -14.57
CA ASP A 93 -11.70 -22.85 -14.52
C ASP A 93 -10.35 -23.34 -13.97
N LEU A 94 -9.26 -22.70 -14.40
CA LEU A 94 -7.91 -23.02 -13.92
C LEU A 94 -7.53 -22.30 -12.62
N ASP A 95 -8.38 -21.42 -12.10
CA ASP A 95 -8.14 -20.57 -10.93
C ASP A 95 -6.80 -19.79 -11.01
N LYS A 96 -6.45 -19.33 -12.20
CA LYS A 96 -5.14 -18.74 -12.53
C LYS A 96 -5.29 -17.38 -13.19
N LYS A 97 -4.43 -16.44 -12.77
CA LYS A 97 -4.29 -15.16 -13.46
C LYS A 97 -3.04 -15.13 -14.34
N GLU A 98 -3.14 -14.44 -15.46
CA GLU A 98 -2.04 -14.23 -16.38
C GLU A 98 -1.93 -12.78 -16.80
N ARG A 99 -0.70 -12.28 -16.96
CA ARG A 99 -0.43 -10.93 -17.40
C ARG A 99 -0.21 -10.91 -18.90
N VAL A 100 -1.09 -10.21 -19.62
CA VAL A 100 -1.09 -10.10 -21.08
C VAL A 100 -0.06 -9.08 -21.57
N THR A 101 0.06 -7.94 -20.89
CA THR A 101 1.02 -6.90 -21.26
C THR A 101 1.99 -6.63 -20.12
N PHE A 102 3.19 -6.19 -20.47
CA PHE A 102 4.22 -5.83 -19.48
C PHE A 102 4.83 -4.45 -19.81
N SER A 103 4.64 -3.47 -18.94
CA SER A 103 5.12 -2.09 -19.09
C SER A 103 4.63 -1.39 -20.37
N LYS A 104 3.42 -1.68 -20.80
CA LYS A 104 2.85 -1.09 -22.02
C LYS A 104 1.96 0.12 -21.77
N ARG A 105 1.70 0.48 -20.51
CA ARG A 105 0.69 1.49 -20.13
C ARG A 105 -0.64 1.16 -20.79
N ALA A 106 -1.06 -0.11 -20.67
CA ALA A 106 -2.21 -0.65 -21.37
C ALA A 106 -3.46 -0.70 -20.48
N SER A 107 -4.59 -0.36 -21.05
CA SER A 107 -5.91 -0.36 -20.38
C SER A 107 -7.02 -0.71 -21.35
N ASN A 108 -8.26 -0.80 -20.89
CA ASN A 108 -9.45 -0.98 -21.69
C ASN A 108 -9.32 -2.15 -22.67
N ALA A 109 -9.29 -3.38 -22.17
CA ALA A 109 -9.18 -4.57 -23.01
C ALA A 109 -10.52 -5.26 -23.22
N CYS A 110 -10.70 -5.88 -24.40
CA CYS A 110 -11.88 -6.70 -24.73
C CYS A 110 -11.49 -7.95 -25.53
N TRP A 111 -12.28 -9.01 -25.35
CA TRP A 111 -12.14 -10.26 -26.08
C TRP A 111 -12.70 -10.19 -27.51
N SER A 112 -12.04 -10.89 -28.45
CA SER A 112 -12.68 -11.23 -29.71
C SER A 112 -13.85 -12.21 -29.50
N PRO A 113 -14.79 -12.34 -30.42
CA PRO A 113 -15.91 -13.28 -30.32
C PRO A 113 -15.47 -14.74 -30.10
N SER A 114 -14.33 -15.15 -30.68
CA SER A 114 -13.74 -16.48 -30.47
C SER A 114 -13.00 -16.64 -29.13
N SER A 115 -12.84 -15.56 -28.35
CA SER A 115 -12.02 -15.52 -27.13
C SER A 115 -10.54 -15.88 -27.31
N GLU A 116 -10.03 -15.86 -28.54
CA GLU A 116 -8.63 -16.17 -28.89
C GLU A 116 -7.75 -14.92 -28.98
N LYS A 117 -8.36 -13.76 -29.28
CA LYS A 117 -7.64 -12.50 -29.40
C LYS A 117 -8.12 -11.48 -28.38
N ILE A 118 -7.23 -10.58 -28.03
CA ILE A 118 -7.49 -9.49 -27.10
C ILE A 118 -7.16 -8.18 -27.81
N ALA A 119 -8.13 -7.27 -27.90
CA ALA A 119 -7.89 -5.90 -28.27
C ALA A 119 -7.72 -5.05 -27.00
N PHE A 120 -6.79 -4.12 -27.01
CA PHE A 120 -6.52 -3.25 -25.86
C PHE A 120 -5.95 -1.90 -26.31
N VAL A 121 -6.06 -0.92 -25.43
CA VAL A 121 -5.50 0.43 -25.65
C VAL A 121 -4.17 0.55 -24.92
N ALA A 122 -3.14 1.07 -25.57
CA ALA A 122 -1.87 1.41 -24.94
C ALA A 122 -1.46 2.85 -25.23
N HIS A 123 -0.85 3.50 -24.25
CA HIS A 123 -0.45 4.90 -24.28
C HIS A 123 1.03 5.06 -24.56
N LYS A 124 1.38 5.95 -25.48
CA LYS A 124 2.76 6.33 -25.79
C LYS A 124 2.78 7.74 -26.38
N ASN A 125 3.70 8.59 -25.93
CA ASN A 125 3.93 9.94 -26.46
C ASN A 125 2.63 10.77 -26.53
N SER A 126 1.98 10.97 -25.38
CA SER A 126 0.72 11.71 -25.17
C SER A 126 -0.51 11.12 -25.88
N SER A 127 -0.39 10.20 -26.80
CA SER A 127 -1.53 9.59 -27.51
C SER A 127 -1.76 8.13 -27.12
N SER A 128 -2.97 7.65 -27.34
CA SER A 128 -3.31 6.25 -27.19
C SER A 128 -3.68 5.61 -28.51
N ASN A 129 -3.36 4.32 -28.63
CA ASN A 129 -3.63 3.54 -29.83
C ASN A 129 -4.20 2.17 -29.49
N LEU A 130 -4.93 1.59 -30.44
CA LEU A 130 -5.50 0.26 -30.37
C LEU A 130 -4.47 -0.78 -30.81
N PHE A 131 -4.37 -1.85 -30.03
CA PHE A 131 -3.51 -2.99 -30.28
C PHE A 131 -4.29 -4.29 -30.18
N VAL A 132 -3.83 -5.32 -30.88
CA VAL A 132 -4.39 -6.67 -30.80
C VAL A 132 -3.27 -7.68 -30.55
N THR A 133 -3.55 -8.66 -29.70
CA THR A 133 -2.66 -9.82 -29.46
C THR A 133 -3.46 -11.11 -29.38
N SER A 134 -2.81 -12.24 -29.63
CA SER A 134 -3.44 -13.57 -29.42
C SER A 134 -3.02 -14.15 -28.07
N ILE A 135 -3.93 -14.88 -27.40
CA ILE A 135 -3.60 -15.60 -26.17
C ILE A 135 -2.60 -16.73 -26.41
N SER A 136 -2.53 -17.27 -27.62
CA SER A 136 -1.53 -18.30 -28.00
C SER A 136 -0.12 -17.72 -28.15
N ASN A 137 0.03 -16.40 -28.38
CA ASN A 137 1.32 -15.74 -28.53
C ASN A 137 1.24 -14.28 -28.03
N LEU A 138 1.31 -14.09 -26.74
CA LEU A 138 1.25 -12.78 -26.08
C LEU A 138 2.44 -11.86 -26.41
N ASN A 139 3.53 -12.40 -26.95
CA ASN A 139 4.69 -11.60 -27.34
C ASN A 139 4.50 -10.87 -28.68
N LYS A 140 3.59 -11.37 -29.54
CA LYS A 140 3.24 -10.73 -30.79
C LYS A 140 2.06 -9.79 -30.58
N VAL A 141 2.33 -8.50 -30.73
CA VAL A 141 1.34 -7.43 -30.54
C VAL A 141 1.27 -6.60 -31.83
N ASP A 142 0.12 -6.61 -32.46
CA ASP A 142 -0.12 -5.87 -33.70
C ASP A 142 -0.74 -4.51 -33.35
N ARG A 143 -0.18 -3.42 -33.85
CA ARG A 143 -0.74 -2.08 -33.72
C ARG A 143 -1.80 -1.87 -34.80
N ILE A 144 -3.01 -1.50 -34.41
CA ILE A 144 -4.16 -1.35 -35.30
C ILE A 144 -4.33 0.10 -35.74
N THR A 145 -4.22 1.06 -34.83
CA THR A 145 -4.38 2.49 -35.14
C THR A 145 -3.05 3.23 -35.02
N ASN A 146 -2.94 4.39 -35.71
CA ASN A 146 -1.74 5.20 -35.72
C ASN A 146 -2.04 6.67 -35.39
N TYR A 147 -2.74 6.91 -34.30
CA TYR A 147 -3.00 8.26 -33.80
C TYR A 147 -1.74 8.88 -33.20
N SER A 148 -1.60 10.18 -33.38
CA SER A 148 -0.56 11.03 -32.81
C SER A 148 -1.18 12.34 -32.31
N GLY A 149 -0.40 13.16 -31.59
CA GLY A 149 -0.93 14.35 -30.92
C GLY A 149 -1.93 13.94 -29.84
N ASP A 150 -2.38 14.58 -28.95
CA ASP A 150 -3.14 14.25 -27.74
C ASP A 150 -4.43 13.43 -27.90
N VAL A 151 -4.52 12.65 -28.98
CA VAL A 151 -5.67 11.78 -29.28
C VAL A 151 -5.73 10.63 -28.27
N GLN A 152 -6.88 10.50 -27.63
CA GLN A 152 -7.15 9.43 -26.65
C GLN A 152 -8.26 8.52 -27.17
N ILE A 153 -8.00 7.22 -27.15
CA ILE A 153 -9.01 6.20 -27.44
C ILE A 153 -9.31 5.37 -26.19
N VAL A 154 -10.57 4.96 -26.06
CA VAL A 154 -11.03 4.17 -24.92
C VAL A 154 -12.10 3.16 -25.33
N THR A 155 -12.34 2.18 -24.46
CA THR A 155 -13.49 1.27 -24.49
C THR A 155 -13.70 0.50 -25.80
N PRO A 156 -12.70 -0.23 -26.32
CA PRO A 156 -12.85 -1.03 -27.52
C PRO A 156 -13.88 -2.16 -27.37
N SER A 157 -14.57 -2.51 -28.45
CA SER A 157 -15.56 -3.59 -28.51
C SER A 157 -15.51 -4.26 -29.88
N TRP A 158 -15.32 -5.57 -29.94
CA TRP A 158 -15.31 -6.34 -31.15
C TRP A 158 -16.73 -6.50 -31.76
N SER A 159 -16.82 -6.47 -33.08
CA SER A 159 -18.03 -6.88 -33.78
C SER A 159 -18.31 -8.37 -33.58
N PRO A 160 -19.57 -8.82 -33.66
CA PRO A 160 -19.93 -10.22 -33.44
C PRO A 160 -19.27 -11.20 -34.42
N ASP A 161 -18.96 -10.76 -35.63
CA ASP A 161 -18.26 -11.53 -36.68
C ASP A 161 -16.72 -11.46 -36.54
N GLY A 162 -16.20 -10.59 -35.67
CA GLY A 162 -14.78 -10.40 -35.50
C GLY A 162 -14.06 -9.62 -36.59
N SER A 163 -14.81 -9.02 -37.54
CA SER A 163 -14.24 -8.26 -38.66
C SER A 163 -13.87 -6.82 -38.29
N SER A 164 -14.45 -6.27 -37.23
CA SER A 164 -14.30 -4.86 -36.88
C SER A 164 -14.18 -4.64 -35.37
N ILE A 165 -13.65 -3.48 -35.00
CA ILE A 165 -13.58 -3.05 -33.61
C ILE A 165 -14.16 -1.64 -33.49
N ALA A 166 -15.19 -1.47 -32.67
CA ALA A 166 -15.71 -0.16 -32.29
C ALA A 166 -14.93 0.37 -31.06
N TYR A 167 -14.64 1.66 -31.02
CA TYR A 167 -14.01 2.33 -29.87
C TYR A 167 -14.41 3.80 -29.84
N ALA A 168 -14.21 4.46 -28.70
CA ALA A 168 -14.44 5.89 -28.58
C ALA A 168 -13.11 6.66 -28.74
N VAL A 169 -13.17 7.81 -29.43
CA VAL A 169 -12.02 8.68 -29.68
C VAL A 169 -12.29 10.07 -29.13
N SER A 170 -11.41 10.55 -28.26
CA SER A 170 -11.41 11.94 -27.79
C SER A 170 -10.64 12.82 -28.76
N LYS A 171 -11.17 14.03 -28.99
CA LYS A 171 -10.57 15.08 -29.81
C LYS A 171 -10.17 16.29 -28.94
N ASP A 172 -9.43 17.21 -29.54
CA ASP A 172 -8.93 18.43 -28.88
C ASP A 172 -10.03 19.33 -28.34
N ASP A 173 -11.24 19.26 -28.93
CA ASP A 173 -12.40 20.05 -28.51
C ASP A 173 -13.15 19.48 -27.29
N GLY A 174 -12.65 18.37 -26.72
CA GLY A 174 -13.26 17.69 -25.57
C GLY A 174 -14.44 16.80 -25.90
N ASN A 175 -14.83 16.69 -27.18
CA ASN A 175 -15.81 15.73 -27.64
C ASN A 175 -15.22 14.33 -27.73
N MET A 176 -16.08 13.33 -27.70
CA MET A 176 -15.69 11.93 -27.89
C MET A 176 -16.69 11.24 -28.79
N ASP A 177 -16.19 10.65 -29.86
CA ASP A 177 -17.03 10.00 -30.88
C ASP A 177 -16.76 8.50 -30.98
N ILE A 178 -17.75 7.76 -31.43
CA ILE A 178 -17.63 6.34 -31.74
C ILE A 178 -17.07 6.16 -33.16
N ILE A 179 -15.99 5.39 -33.23
CA ILE A 179 -15.35 4.96 -34.48
C ILE A 179 -15.46 3.44 -34.61
N VAL A 180 -15.65 2.94 -35.80
CA VAL A 180 -15.51 1.53 -36.15
C VAL A 180 -14.31 1.37 -37.05
N PHE A 181 -13.37 0.52 -36.66
CA PHE A 181 -12.21 0.17 -37.46
C PHE A 181 -12.44 -1.18 -38.13
N ASP A 182 -12.42 -1.18 -39.45
CA ASP A 182 -12.47 -2.40 -40.27
C ASP A 182 -11.08 -3.02 -40.32
N LEU A 183 -10.94 -4.25 -39.82
CA LEU A 183 -9.65 -4.93 -39.70
C LEU A 183 -9.12 -5.45 -41.05
N GLU A 184 -9.99 -5.71 -42.03
CA GLU A 184 -9.59 -6.15 -43.33
C GLU A 184 -9.15 -4.97 -44.19
N ARG A 185 -9.98 -3.93 -44.28
CA ARG A 185 -9.69 -2.71 -45.04
C ARG A 185 -8.66 -1.81 -44.38
N LYS A 186 -8.47 -1.97 -43.06
CA LYS A 186 -7.60 -1.15 -42.22
C LYS A 186 -7.99 0.34 -42.20
N GLU A 187 -9.26 0.61 -42.25
CA GLU A 187 -9.81 1.95 -42.31
C GLU A 187 -10.77 2.24 -41.15
N PRO A 188 -10.66 3.43 -40.50
CA PRO A 188 -11.62 3.87 -39.50
C PRO A 188 -12.85 4.51 -40.19
N VAL A 189 -14.04 4.13 -39.73
CA VAL A 189 -15.32 4.77 -40.12
C VAL A 189 -15.90 5.46 -38.88
N ARG A 190 -16.16 6.74 -39.00
CA ARG A 190 -16.77 7.53 -37.92
C ARG A 190 -18.28 7.26 -37.89
N ILE A 191 -18.81 6.90 -36.74
CA ILE A 191 -20.19 6.51 -36.49
C ILE A 191 -20.99 7.63 -35.86
N THR A 192 -20.42 8.37 -34.91
CA THR A 192 -21.03 9.57 -34.33
C THR A 192 -20.15 10.79 -34.62
N ASP A 193 -20.79 11.94 -34.79
CA ASP A 193 -20.12 13.21 -35.09
C ASP A 193 -20.92 14.36 -34.50
N ASP A 194 -21.02 14.37 -33.19
CA ASP A 194 -21.72 15.43 -32.48
C ASP A 194 -20.83 16.05 -31.38
N LYS A 195 -21.40 16.99 -30.64
CA LYS A 195 -20.65 17.67 -29.53
C LYS A 195 -20.80 16.95 -28.20
N ALA A 196 -21.32 15.74 -28.18
CA ALA A 196 -21.46 14.96 -26.97
C ALA A 196 -20.19 14.15 -26.65
N VAL A 197 -20.18 13.54 -25.49
CA VAL A 197 -19.19 12.54 -25.10
C VAL A 197 -19.82 11.18 -25.24
N ASP A 198 -19.46 10.49 -26.33
CA ASP A 198 -19.96 9.15 -26.68
C ASP A 198 -18.90 8.10 -26.37
N TYR A 199 -19.22 7.12 -25.53
CA TYR A 199 -18.28 6.09 -25.08
C TYR A 199 -18.96 4.77 -24.74
N LEU A 200 -18.18 3.74 -24.40
CA LEU A 200 -18.66 2.39 -24.10
C LEU A 200 -19.52 1.80 -25.22
N PRO A 201 -19.04 1.75 -26.47
CA PRO A 201 -19.78 1.10 -27.54
C PRO A 201 -19.93 -0.40 -27.30
N VAL A 202 -21.10 -0.92 -27.59
CA VAL A 202 -21.45 -2.34 -27.52
C VAL A 202 -22.22 -2.74 -28.77
N TRP A 203 -21.70 -3.70 -29.47
CA TRP A 203 -22.37 -4.19 -30.67
C TRP A 203 -23.67 -4.89 -30.35
N HIS A 204 -24.67 -4.61 -31.13
CA HIS A 204 -25.85 -5.47 -31.22
C HIS A 204 -25.41 -6.80 -31.86
N PRO A 205 -25.93 -7.94 -31.41
CA PRO A 205 -25.50 -9.25 -31.91
C PRO A 205 -25.75 -9.50 -33.40
N SER A 206 -26.64 -8.73 -34.01
CA SER A 206 -26.82 -8.77 -35.48
C SER A 206 -25.68 -8.11 -36.29
N GLY A 207 -24.77 -7.42 -35.63
CA GLY A 207 -23.63 -6.74 -36.24
C GLY A 207 -23.96 -5.43 -36.98
N ASN A 208 -25.22 -5.01 -37.09
CA ASN A 208 -25.64 -3.83 -37.85
C ASN A 208 -25.95 -2.60 -36.98
N LYS A 209 -25.89 -2.72 -35.65
CA LYS A 209 -26.15 -1.62 -34.70
C LYS A 209 -25.14 -1.59 -33.60
N ILE A 210 -24.87 -0.39 -33.10
CA ILE A 210 -24.02 -0.15 -31.93
C ILE A 210 -24.83 0.62 -30.88
N THR A 211 -24.88 0.09 -29.66
CA THR A 211 -25.40 0.80 -28.49
C THR A 211 -24.25 1.39 -27.72
N TYR A 212 -24.36 2.64 -27.31
CA TYR A 212 -23.32 3.37 -26.61
C TYR A 212 -23.91 4.28 -25.52
N THR A 213 -23.05 4.76 -24.63
CA THR A 213 -23.43 5.76 -23.64
C THR A 213 -23.11 7.15 -24.20
N SER A 214 -24.07 8.05 -24.14
CA SER A 214 -23.90 9.44 -24.57
C SER A 214 -24.32 10.43 -23.51
N HIS A 215 -23.60 11.54 -23.43
CA HIS A 215 -23.93 12.70 -22.62
C HIS A 215 -24.74 13.77 -23.40
N SER A 216 -25.33 13.46 -24.54
CA SER A 216 -26.04 14.42 -25.40
C SER A 216 -27.15 15.18 -24.68
N ASN A 217 -27.78 14.60 -23.65
CA ASN A 217 -28.76 15.23 -22.78
C ASN A 217 -28.20 15.62 -21.40
N MET A 218 -26.88 15.87 -21.28
CA MET A 218 -26.18 16.20 -20.03
C MET A 218 -26.13 15.05 -19.01
N THR A 219 -26.99 14.06 -19.12
CA THR A 219 -27.02 12.87 -18.30
C THR A 219 -26.64 11.67 -19.14
N PRO A 220 -25.70 10.82 -18.73
CA PRO A 220 -25.36 9.62 -19.46
C PRO A 220 -26.58 8.72 -19.67
N ASN A 221 -26.90 8.46 -20.92
CA ASN A 221 -28.01 7.62 -21.35
C ASN A 221 -27.58 6.68 -22.48
N PHE A 222 -28.37 5.63 -22.74
CA PHE A 222 -28.14 4.73 -23.86
C PHE A 222 -28.72 5.27 -25.17
N TYR A 223 -27.92 5.21 -26.20
CA TYR A 223 -28.27 5.49 -27.57
C TYR A 223 -27.87 4.30 -28.42
N THR A 224 -28.64 4.03 -29.48
CA THR A 224 -28.32 3.01 -30.47
C THR A 224 -28.29 3.65 -31.84
N VAL A 225 -27.19 3.44 -32.56
CA VAL A 225 -27.02 3.86 -33.94
C VAL A 225 -27.09 2.64 -34.86
N ASP A 226 -27.84 2.76 -35.94
CA ASP A 226 -27.81 1.81 -37.05
C ASP A 226 -26.67 2.22 -38.00
N ILE A 227 -25.72 1.31 -38.21
CA ILE A 227 -24.46 1.61 -38.94
C ILE A 227 -24.73 1.92 -40.43
N LYS A 228 -25.77 1.29 -41.02
CA LYS A 228 -26.09 1.47 -42.45
C LYS A 228 -26.87 2.75 -42.72
N THR A 229 -27.79 3.07 -41.82
CA THR A 229 -28.69 4.21 -42.02
C THR A 229 -28.28 5.45 -41.26
N SER A 230 -27.30 5.35 -40.37
CA SER A 230 -26.87 6.39 -39.44
C SER A 230 -28.00 6.92 -38.55
N GLN A 231 -29.09 6.17 -38.41
CA GLN A 231 -30.21 6.55 -37.57
C GLN A 231 -29.85 6.30 -36.09
N ILE A 232 -29.95 7.35 -35.26
CA ILE A 232 -29.72 7.28 -33.82
C ILE A 232 -31.05 7.27 -33.09
N ILE A 233 -31.17 6.35 -32.11
CA ILE A 233 -32.35 6.18 -31.26
C ILE A 233 -31.89 6.29 -29.81
N GLN A 234 -32.53 7.15 -29.03
CA GLN A 234 -32.32 7.20 -27.56
C GLN A 234 -33.10 6.05 -26.90
N ASN A 235 -32.40 5.17 -26.18
CA ASN A 235 -33.00 4.00 -25.55
C ASN A 235 -33.40 4.25 -24.08
N THR A 236 -32.77 5.20 -23.39
CA THR A 236 -33.06 5.53 -22.00
C THR A 236 -33.15 7.04 -21.80
N ASN A 237 -33.93 7.44 -20.80
CA ASN A 237 -33.99 8.83 -20.34
C ASN A 237 -34.07 8.82 -18.81
N VAL A 238 -32.94 8.64 -18.16
CA VAL A 238 -32.84 8.60 -16.68
C VAL A 238 -32.39 9.96 -16.15
N SER A 239 -32.83 10.30 -14.95
CA SER A 239 -32.43 11.53 -14.28
C SER A 239 -31.04 11.42 -13.61
N GLY A 240 -30.62 10.19 -13.28
CA GLY A 240 -29.25 9.89 -12.84
C GLY A 240 -28.35 9.59 -14.02
N ALA A 241 -27.41 8.65 -13.86
CA ALA A 241 -26.54 8.19 -14.94
C ALA A 241 -26.77 6.70 -15.21
N ILE A 242 -26.69 6.30 -16.46
CA ILE A 242 -26.66 4.90 -16.86
C ILE A 242 -25.58 4.69 -17.92
N SER A 243 -24.73 3.68 -17.74
CA SER A 243 -23.66 3.32 -18.67
C SER A 243 -23.83 1.90 -19.20
N THR A 244 -23.53 1.70 -20.50
CA THR A 244 -23.64 0.40 -21.18
C THR A 244 -22.62 -0.59 -20.65
N MET A 245 -23.02 -1.86 -20.50
CA MET A 245 -22.12 -2.97 -20.17
C MET A 245 -22.07 -4.02 -21.29
N GLY A 246 -23.22 -4.40 -21.83
CA GLY A 246 -23.33 -5.40 -22.89
C GLY A 246 -24.77 -5.79 -23.21
N TRP A 247 -24.95 -6.48 -24.30
CA TRP A 247 -26.20 -7.16 -24.60
C TRP A 247 -26.27 -8.49 -23.86
N LYS A 248 -27.47 -8.89 -23.46
CA LYS A 248 -27.68 -10.26 -22.97
C LYS A 248 -27.47 -11.26 -24.12
N TYR A 249 -27.10 -12.48 -23.74
CA TYR A 249 -26.86 -13.55 -24.71
C TYR A 249 -28.07 -13.88 -25.56
N ASP A 250 -29.28 -13.77 -24.99
CA ASP A 250 -30.56 -13.96 -25.69
C ASP A 250 -31.07 -12.73 -26.43
N TYR A 251 -30.26 -11.67 -26.49
CA TYR A 251 -30.54 -10.40 -27.16
C TYR A 251 -31.79 -9.65 -26.64
N SER A 252 -32.38 -10.12 -25.59
CA SER A 252 -33.63 -9.58 -25.04
C SER A 252 -33.49 -8.22 -24.38
N ALA A 253 -32.29 -7.91 -23.89
CA ALA A 253 -32.05 -6.69 -23.14
C ALA A 253 -30.59 -6.20 -23.23
N ILE A 254 -30.41 -4.91 -23.00
CA ILE A 254 -29.10 -4.28 -22.76
C ILE A 254 -28.88 -4.21 -21.28
N THR A 255 -27.77 -4.78 -20.82
CA THR A 255 -27.36 -4.65 -19.42
C THR A 255 -26.61 -3.33 -19.23
N GLY A 256 -26.95 -2.59 -18.21
CA GLY A 256 -26.32 -1.34 -17.86
C GLY A 256 -26.04 -1.22 -16.38
N MET A 257 -25.21 -0.26 -16.03
CA MET A 257 -24.92 0.13 -14.65
C MET A 257 -25.47 1.53 -14.41
N THR A 258 -26.29 1.69 -13.37
CA THR A 258 -26.83 2.98 -12.93
C THR A 258 -26.45 3.26 -11.49
N LEU A 259 -26.42 4.54 -11.12
CA LEU A 259 -26.25 4.93 -9.75
C LEU A 259 -27.49 4.51 -8.94
N GLY A 260 -27.26 3.92 -7.78
CA GLY A 260 -28.29 3.64 -6.79
C GLY A 260 -28.43 4.81 -5.81
N ASP A 261 -28.32 4.50 -4.52
CA ASP A 261 -28.14 5.52 -3.48
C ASP A 261 -26.67 6.00 -3.46
N VAL A 262 -26.36 7.02 -2.67
CA VAL A 262 -25.07 7.73 -2.61
C VAL A 262 -23.82 6.83 -2.64
N ASP A 263 -23.93 5.60 -2.16
CA ASP A 263 -22.81 4.65 -2.03
C ASP A 263 -22.98 3.37 -2.86
N SER A 264 -23.89 3.30 -3.80
CA SER A 264 -24.18 2.07 -4.50
C SER A 264 -24.43 2.24 -5.99
N SER A 265 -23.99 1.26 -6.76
CA SER A 265 -24.36 1.11 -8.17
C SER A 265 -25.28 -0.11 -8.35
N ARG A 266 -26.18 -0.04 -9.32
CA ARG A 266 -27.10 -1.13 -9.64
C ARG A 266 -26.87 -1.58 -11.08
N VAL A 267 -26.83 -2.89 -11.26
CA VAL A 267 -26.89 -3.49 -12.59
C VAL A 267 -28.35 -3.66 -12.96
N VAL A 268 -28.74 -3.15 -14.11
CA VAL A 268 -30.11 -3.15 -14.62
C VAL A 268 -30.17 -3.70 -16.03
N ASP A 269 -31.29 -4.35 -16.36
CA ASP A 269 -31.58 -4.81 -17.71
C ASP A 269 -32.60 -3.85 -18.35
N ILE A 270 -32.27 -3.32 -19.50
CA ILE A 270 -33.11 -2.43 -20.28
C ILE A 270 -33.64 -3.24 -21.48
N PHE A 271 -34.96 -3.33 -21.61
CA PHE A 271 -35.62 -4.04 -22.69
C PHE A 271 -35.99 -3.07 -23.80
N PRO A 272 -35.29 -3.02 -24.95
CA PRO A 272 -35.49 -2.02 -26.00
C PRO A 272 -36.93 -2.00 -26.52
N ASN A 273 -37.57 -3.16 -26.65
CA ASN A 273 -38.94 -3.32 -27.15
C ASN A 273 -40.02 -2.76 -26.19
N ARG A 274 -39.67 -2.37 -24.98
CA ARG A 274 -40.58 -1.80 -23.98
C ARG A 274 -40.39 -0.29 -23.82
N LEU A 275 -39.46 0.31 -24.54
CA LEU A 275 -39.17 1.74 -24.46
C LEU A 275 -40.08 2.49 -25.45
N ALA A 276 -40.90 3.35 -24.91
CA ALA A 276 -41.79 4.19 -25.74
C ALA A 276 -41.02 5.45 -26.18
N LYS A 277 -41.06 5.67 -27.49
CA LYS A 277 -40.73 6.89 -28.25
C LYS A 277 -39.25 7.25 -28.37
N THR A 278 -38.82 7.17 -29.60
CA THR A 278 -37.67 7.87 -30.19
C THR A 278 -37.94 9.36 -30.24
N GLY A 279 -37.18 10.14 -29.48
CA GLY A 279 -37.13 11.60 -29.65
C GLY A 279 -35.86 11.96 -30.43
N LYS A 280 -35.91 12.91 -31.34
CA LYS A 280 -34.70 13.60 -31.78
C LYS A 280 -34.12 14.29 -30.58
N THR A 281 -32.88 13.92 -30.20
CA THR A 281 -32.17 14.59 -29.12
C THR A 281 -31.68 15.94 -29.63
N ASN A 282 -32.28 17.01 -29.14
CA ASN A 282 -31.68 18.33 -29.28
C ASN A 282 -30.47 18.39 -28.35
N MET A 283 -29.29 18.49 -28.95
CA MET A 283 -28.05 18.64 -28.19
C MET A 283 -28.12 19.88 -27.32
N ASN A 284 -27.77 19.70 -26.06
CA ASN A 284 -27.65 20.84 -25.16
C ASN A 284 -26.29 21.53 -25.36
N PRO A 285 -26.30 22.79 -25.84
CA PRO A 285 -25.05 23.51 -26.15
C PRO A 285 -24.20 23.88 -24.93
N ARG A 286 -24.61 23.53 -23.70
CA ARG A 286 -23.87 23.93 -22.49
C ARG A 286 -22.43 23.42 -22.45
N PHE A 287 -22.16 22.23 -22.98
CA PHE A 287 -20.79 21.71 -23.02
C PHE A 287 -19.92 22.39 -24.08
N SER A 288 -20.52 22.88 -25.17
CA SER A 288 -19.79 23.63 -26.19
C SER A 288 -19.36 25.02 -25.75
N SER A 289 -19.92 25.54 -24.64
CA SER A 289 -19.55 26.86 -24.09
C SER A 289 -18.41 26.82 -23.08
N TRP A 290 -17.86 25.68 -22.77
CA TRP A 290 -16.72 25.59 -21.84
C TRP A 290 -15.46 26.20 -22.44
N LYS A 291 -15.20 26.02 -23.72
CA LYS A 291 -14.08 26.70 -24.41
C LYS A 291 -14.18 28.22 -24.38
N SER A 292 -15.35 28.80 -24.38
CA SER A 292 -15.52 30.27 -24.39
C SER A 292 -15.24 30.93 -23.02
N LYS A 293 -15.07 30.16 -21.95
CA LYS A 293 -14.77 30.64 -20.61
C LYS A 293 -13.32 30.42 -20.18
N VAL A 294 -12.60 29.57 -20.87
CA VAL A 294 -11.17 29.46 -20.72
C VAL A 294 -10.57 30.62 -21.52
N PRO A 295 -9.82 31.56 -20.92
CA PRO A 295 -9.08 32.54 -21.70
C PRO A 295 -8.33 31.77 -22.79
N ASP A 296 -8.37 32.29 -24.03
CA ASP A 296 -7.44 31.84 -25.06
C ASP A 296 -6.04 32.10 -24.53
N ILE A 297 -5.52 31.15 -23.79
CA ILE A 297 -4.10 31.08 -23.53
C ILE A 297 -3.55 30.72 -24.90
N SER A 298 -3.11 31.74 -25.65
CA SER A 298 -2.27 31.49 -26.80
C SER A 298 -1.10 30.67 -26.27
N ILE A 299 -1.18 29.38 -26.48
CA ILE A 299 -0.02 28.50 -26.32
C ILE A 299 1.00 29.15 -27.26
N PRO A 300 2.13 29.68 -26.76
CA PRO A 300 3.15 30.20 -27.62
C PRO A 300 3.39 29.12 -28.65
N ASP A 301 3.34 29.53 -29.92
CA ASP A 301 3.72 28.62 -31.01
C ASP A 301 5.08 28.04 -30.61
N LEU A 302 5.11 26.71 -30.35
CA LEU A 302 6.33 26.02 -29.92
C LEU A 302 7.45 26.22 -30.96
N ASP A 303 7.09 26.48 -32.23
CA ASP A 303 8.00 26.82 -33.31
C ASP A 303 8.47 28.28 -33.21
N SER A 304 7.81 29.14 -32.45
CA SER A 304 8.23 30.52 -32.19
C SER A 304 9.04 30.70 -30.89
N ILE A 305 9.13 29.67 -30.06
CA ILE A 305 10.12 29.65 -28.99
C ILE A 305 11.45 29.44 -29.68
N PRO A 306 12.37 30.47 -29.67
CA PRO A 306 13.69 30.25 -30.21
C PRO A 306 14.23 28.95 -29.65
N ASP A 307 14.97 28.19 -30.44
CA ASP A 307 15.67 26.98 -30.00
C ASP A 307 16.69 27.33 -28.90
N LEU A 308 16.15 27.85 -27.78
CA LEU A 308 16.88 28.04 -26.54
C LEU A 308 17.46 26.71 -26.03
N ILE A 309 16.85 25.60 -26.45
CA ILE A 309 17.32 24.27 -26.11
C ILE A 309 18.62 23.94 -26.85
N ASP A 310 18.76 24.34 -28.11
CA ASP A 310 20.01 24.15 -28.89
C ASP A 310 21.12 25.14 -28.50
N SER A 311 20.77 26.27 -27.85
CA SER A 311 21.74 27.21 -27.31
C SER A 311 22.12 26.96 -25.84
N LEU A 312 21.48 26.05 -25.15
CA LEU A 312 21.84 25.64 -23.80
C LEU A 312 23.00 24.63 -23.90
N GLU A 313 24.16 25.02 -23.50
CA GLU A 313 25.26 24.11 -23.28
C GLU A 313 24.84 23.06 -22.22
N SER A 314 24.65 21.83 -22.61
CA SER A 314 24.32 20.75 -21.70
C SER A 314 25.59 20.23 -21.06
N GLU A 315 25.83 20.50 -19.80
CA GLU A 315 26.89 19.89 -19.03
C GLU A 315 26.38 18.58 -18.38
N LYS A 316 27.28 17.62 -18.29
CA LYS A 316 26.99 16.38 -17.57
C LYS A 316 26.79 16.70 -16.08
N TYR A 317 25.58 16.47 -15.56
CA TYR A 317 25.29 16.70 -14.16
C TYR A 317 26.17 15.84 -13.25
N SER A 318 26.92 16.49 -12.36
CA SER A 318 27.70 15.85 -11.31
C SER A 318 26.95 16.00 -9.98
N SER A 319 26.41 14.91 -9.45
CA SER A 319 25.68 14.93 -8.18
C SER A 319 26.59 15.40 -7.02
N PHE A 320 27.80 14.88 -6.96
CA PHE A 320 28.73 15.17 -5.87
C PHE A 320 29.14 16.65 -5.81
N SER A 321 29.41 17.30 -6.95
CA SER A 321 29.78 18.73 -7.00
C SER A 321 28.59 19.69 -6.78
N ASN A 322 27.37 19.20 -6.80
CA ASN A 322 26.15 19.98 -6.62
C ASN A 322 25.48 19.76 -5.26
N ILE A 323 26.19 19.23 -4.28
CA ILE A 323 25.70 19.07 -2.91
C ILE A 323 25.51 20.44 -2.28
N LYS A 324 24.33 20.66 -1.72
CA LYS A 324 23.95 21.88 -1.02
C LYS A 324 23.30 21.55 0.31
N HIS A 325 23.34 22.48 1.23
CA HIS A 325 22.61 22.40 2.47
C HIS A 325 21.11 22.30 2.18
N PHE A 326 20.47 21.26 2.70
CA PHE A 326 19.05 20.99 2.46
C PHE A 326 18.19 21.44 3.64
N GLY A 327 18.68 21.28 4.88
CA GLY A 327 17.96 21.68 6.07
C GLY A 327 18.75 21.46 7.34
N THR A 328 18.37 22.20 8.38
CA THR A 328 18.89 22.06 9.73
C THR A 328 17.75 21.98 10.71
N ILE A 329 17.85 21.05 11.65
CA ILE A 329 16.98 20.96 12.82
C ILE A 329 17.85 21.27 14.02
N LEU A 330 17.42 22.23 14.83
CA LEU A 330 18.04 22.60 16.07
C LEU A 330 17.01 22.46 17.18
N ILE A 331 17.25 21.56 18.10
CA ILE A 331 16.34 21.30 19.23
C ILE A 331 17.10 21.61 20.52
N PRO A 332 16.75 22.72 21.18
CA PRO A 332 17.25 22.93 22.56
C PRO A 332 16.54 21.95 23.50
N ASP A 333 17.30 21.31 24.34
CA ASP A 333 16.81 20.51 25.45
C ASP A 333 17.19 21.18 26.78
N ASN A 334 16.51 20.83 27.88
CA ASN A 334 16.78 21.36 29.21
C ASN A 334 18.23 21.09 29.68
N THR A 335 18.83 20.06 29.10
CA THR A 335 20.18 19.56 29.44
C THR A 335 21.21 19.92 28.37
N GLY A 336 20.80 20.43 27.18
CA GLY A 336 21.78 20.69 26.12
C GLY A 336 21.15 21.10 24.77
N LEU A 337 21.81 20.74 23.69
CA LEU A 337 21.47 21.10 22.34
C LEU A 337 21.63 19.91 21.39
N VAL A 338 20.62 19.65 20.57
CA VAL A 338 20.70 18.70 19.47
C VAL A 338 20.69 19.44 18.13
N TYR A 339 21.76 19.29 17.37
CA TYR A 339 21.88 19.76 16.01
C TYR A 339 21.79 18.60 15.04
N ASN A 340 21.01 18.73 13.98
CA ASN A 340 20.99 17.81 12.84
C ASN A 340 21.01 18.58 11.54
N GLY A 341 22.05 18.38 10.71
CA GLY A 341 22.24 19.03 9.42
C GLY A 341 22.19 18.02 8.30
N ALA A 342 21.42 18.33 7.26
CA ALA A 342 21.30 17.51 6.06
C ALA A 342 21.75 18.27 4.82
N TYR A 343 22.53 17.62 3.97
CA TYR A 343 23.08 18.14 2.73
C TYR A 343 22.79 17.13 1.61
N SER A 344 22.35 17.62 0.46
CA SER A 344 22.04 16.73 -0.67
C SER A 344 22.23 17.47 -1.99
N ASP A 345 22.46 16.73 -3.06
CA ASP A 345 22.30 17.23 -4.40
C ASP A 345 20.82 17.38 -4.75
N ALA A 346 20.47 18.16 -5.75
CA ALA A 346 19.08 18.43 -6.16
C ALA A 346 18.28 17.17 -6.56
N THR A 347 18.97 16.09 -6.88
CA THR A 347 18.35 14.81 -7.29
C THR A 347 18.28 13.77 -6.16
N GLY A 348 18.83 14.07 -4.98
CA GLY A 348 18.87 13.15 -3.85
C GLY A 348 19.73 11.92 -4.05
N ARG A 349 20.75 11.99 -4.91
CA ARG A 349 21.67 10.87 -5.18
C ARG A 349 22.80 10.77 -4.18
N GLU A 350 23.23 11.94 -3.68
CA GLU A 350 24.28 12.08 -2.69
C GLU A 350 23.70 12.78 -1.47
N ILE A 351 23.75 12.14 -0.33
CA ILE A 351 23.20 12.67 0.92
C ILE A 351 24.27 12.61 1.99
N PHE A 352 24.52 13.75 2.63
CA PHE A 352 25.34 13.84 3.84
C PHE A 352 24.45 14.26 4.99
N GLN A 353 24.69 13.67 6.13
CA GLN A 353 24.01 13.99 7.36
C GLN A 353 25.02 14.13 8.47
N SER A 354 24.88 15.16 9.29
CA SER A 354 25.66 15.35 10.49
C SER A 354 24.75 15.62 11.67
N PHE A 355 25.07 15.09 12.81
CA PHE A 355 24.37 15.43 14.05
C PHE A 355 25.39 15.67 15.16
N VAL A 356 25.03 16.56 16.07
CA VAL A 356 25.78 16.87 17.26
C VAL A 356 24.80 16.95 18.42
N ILE A 357 25.14 16.29 19.50
CA ILE A 357 24.41 16.33 20.75
C ILE A 357 25.38 16.88 21.78
N SER A 358 24.99 17.89 22.53
CA SER A 358 25.81 18.48 23.59
C SER A 358 24.96 18.65 24.83
N ASP A 359 25.47 18.19 25.95
CA ASP A 359 24.94 18.43 27.31
C ASP A 359 25.63 19.61 28.00
N TRP A 360 26.33 20.48 27.24
CA TRP A 360 27.16 21.62 27.65
C TRP A 360 28.52 21.23 28.25
N GLU A 361 28.70 20.01 28.75
CA GLU A 361 29.97 19.50 29.26
C GLU A 361 30.65 18.56 28.26
N ASN A 362 29.81 17.75 27.54
CA ASN A 362 30.27 16.78 26.58
C ASN A 362 29.68 17.06 25.21
N ILE A 363 30.37 16.62 24.16
CA ILE A 363 29.92 16.71 22.77
C ILE A 363 30.03 15.34 22.14
N ALA A 364 28.87 14.78 21.82
CA ALA A 364 28.72 13.58 21.02
C ALA A 364 28.25 13.92 19.60
N GLY A 365 28.57 13.12 18.64
CA GLY A 365 28.09 13.40 17.29
C GLY A 365 28.45 12.36 16.26
N GLY A 366 27.99 12.58 15.07
CA GLY A 366 28.26 11.71 13.96
C GLY A 366 28.10 12.39 12.60
N PHE A 367 28.69 11.75 11.63
CA PHE A 367 28.65 12.16 10.24
C PHE A 367 28.35 10.93 9.37
N GLY A 368 27.41 11.05 8.48
CA GLY A 368 27.03 9.98 7.56
C GLY A 368 27.00 10.44 6.12
N TYR A 369 27.32 9.54 5.23
CA TYR A 369 27.18 9.68 3.80
C TYR A 369 26.37 8.53 3.23
N LEU A 370 25.46 8.85 2.32
CA LEU A 370 24.63 7.88 1.60
C LEU A 370 24.66 8.18 0.10
N ASN A 371 25.05 7.18 -0.68
CA ASN A 371 24.94 7.19 -2.13
C ASN A 371 23.68 6.45 -2.58
N ALA A 372 22.79 7.16 -3.26
CA ALA A 372 21.51 6.63 -3.76
C ALA A 372 21.53 6.38 -5.28
N THR A 373 22.69 6.40 -5.94
CA THR A 373 22.80 6.18 -7.40
C THR A 373 22.57 4.73 -7.81
N GLY A 374 22.66 3.80 -6.88
CA GLY A 374 22.62 2.36 -7.14
C GLY A 374 23.90 1.78 -7.69
N LYS A 375 24.99 2.57 -7.85
CA LYS A 375 26.28 2.12 -8.35
C LYS A 375 27.35 2.24 -7.26
N PRO A 376 28.28 1.29 -7.18
CA PRO A 376 28.42 0.09 -8.03
C PRO A 376 27.57 -1.11 -7.56
N PHE A 377 27.02 -1.10 -6.35
CA PHE A 377 26.48 -2.29 -5.67
C PHE A 377 24.99 -2.57 -5.91
N GLY A 378 24.33 -1.80 -6.75
CA GLY A 378 22.92 -2.06 -7.14
C GLY A 378 21.88 -1.73 -6.07
N GLY A 379 22.19 -0.87 -5.13
CA GLY A 379 21.29 -0.39 -4.06
C GLY A 379 21.79 0.94 -3.51
N PHE A 380 21.44 1.24 -2.28
CA PHE A 380 22.03 2.36 -1.54
C PHE A 380 23.25 1.83 -0.78
N TRP A 381 24.27 2.66 -0.66
CA TRP A 381 25.44 2.35 0.16
C TRP A 381 25.99 3.64 0.79
N GLY A 382 26.69 3.49 1.88
CA GLY A 382 27.24 4.65 2.58
C GLY A 382 28.13 4.25 3.73
N PHE A 383 28.53 5.25 4.48
CA PHE A 383 29.24 5.07 5.72
C PHE A 383 28.71 6.05 6.79
N SER A 384 28.91 5.69 8.03
CA SER A 384 28.60 6.54 9.18
C SER A 384 29.79 6.49 10.16
N PHE A 385 30.16 7.65 10.65
CA PHE A 385 31.17 7.80 11.69
C PHE A 385 30.49 8.36 12.94
N TYR A 386 30.82 7.82 14.11
CA TYR A 386 30.25 8.20 15.38
C TYR A 386 31.36 8.50 16.39
N LYS A 387 31.11 9.47 17.27
CA LYS A 387 31.95 9.81 18.39
C LYS A 387 31.10 10.06 19.63
N ASP A 388 31.41 9.36 20.70
CA ASP A 388 30.77 9.44 22.03
C ASP A 388 29.23 9.31 21.97
N VAL A 389 28.72 8.49 21.04
CA VAL A 389 27.30 8.32 20.84
C VAL A 389 26.80 7.08 21.55
N SER A 390 25.86 7.27 22.47
CA SER A 390 25.15 6.16 23.09
C SER A 390 24.04 5.67 22.16
N PHE A 391 24.16 4.43 21.70
CA PHE A 391 23.10 3.73 20.95
C PHE A 391 22.20 2.90 21.87
N GLN A 392 22.59 2.71 23.13
CA GLN A 392 21.89 1.84 24.06
C GLN A 392 21.90 2.44 25.45
N GLU A 393 20.76 2.93 25.89
CA GLU A 393 20.48 3.18 27.28
C GLU A 393 19.65 1.99 27.79
N ARG A 394 20.20 1.16 28.65
CA ARG A 394 19.53 0.00 29.25
C ARG A 394 19.05 0.36 30.66
N ILE A 395 17.72 0.29 30.82
CA ILE A 395 17.09 0.52 32.15
C ILE A 395 16.72 -0.85 32.70
N PHE A 396 17.29 -1.22 33.83
CA PHE A 396 17.17 -2.55 34.42
C PHE A 396 16.03 -2.69 35.43
N ASN A 397 15.64 -1.60 36.10
CA ASN A 397 14.53 -1.64 37.05
C ASN A 397 13.75 -0.32 37.07
N ARG A 398 12.68 -0.27 37.90
CA ARG A 398 11.86 0.95 38.08
C ARG A 398 12.63 2.10 38.76
N ASP A 399 13.67 1.82 39.48
CA ASP A 399 14.43 2.76 40.31
C ASP A 399 15.54 3.48 39.52
N LYS A 400 15.53 3.36 38.17
CA LYS A 400 16.44 4.05 37.24
C LYS A 400 17.89 3.59 37.26
N GLU A 401 18.13 2.33 37.58
CA GLU A 401 19.45 1.74 37.31
C GLU A 401 19.59 1.59 35.78
N TYR A 402 20.63 2.20 35.24
CA TYR A 402 20.86 2.16 33.79
C TYR A 402 22.35 2.00 33.48
N LEU A 403 22.62 1.39 32.36
CA LEU A 403 23.95 1.27 31.76
C LEU A 403 24.01 2.27 30.59
N ILE A 404 25.08 3.07 30.56
CA ILE A 404 25.38 3.95 29.42
C ILE A 404 26.70 3.52 28.83
N GLU A 405 26.65 3.22 27.53
CA GLU A 405 27.82 2.88 26.73
C GLU A 405 27.97 3.92 25.62
N PHE A 406 29.19 4.40 25.39
CA PHE A 406 29.54 5.24 24.27
C PHE A 406 30.24 4.41 23.18
N TYR A 407 29.92 4.73 21.94
CA TYR A 407 30.47 4.10 20.75
C TYR A 407 31.23 5.13 19.92
N ASN A 408 32.49 4.81 19.64
CA ASN A 408 33.36 5.57 18.78
C ASN A 408 33.72 4.69 17.57
N GLY A 409 33.42 5.10 16.35
CA GLY A 409 33.81 4.25 15.24
C GLY A 409 33.13 4.50 13.91
N LEU A 410 33.20 3.49 13.06
CA LEU A 410 32.79 3.53 11.66
C LEU A 410 31.86 2.38 11.34
N GLU A 411 30.77 2.70 10.67
CA GLU A 411 29.94 1.71 9.98
C GLU A 411 29.99 1.93 8.46
N LEU A 412 30.30 0.90 7.70
CA LEU A 412 30.14 0.85 6.23
C LEU A 412 28.89 0.03 5.95
N PHE A 413 27.89 0.60 5.29
CA PHE A 413 26.63 -0.09 5.08
C PHE A 413 26.13 -0.03 3.65
N GLY A 414 25.28 -0.98 3.32
CA GLY A 414 24.49 -0.96 2.11
C GLY A 414 23.13 -1.57 2.33
N TYR A 415 22.16 -1.13 1.54
CA TYR A 415 20.87 -1.78 1.53
C TYR A 415 20.26 -1.82 0.13
N ARG A 416 19.49 -2.84 -0.11
CA ARG A 416 18.85 -3.10 -1.39
C ARG A 416 17.40 -3.50 -1.19
N ASN A 417 16.52 -2.80 -1.89
CA ASN A 417 15.11 -3.15 -1.95
C ASN A 417 14.86 -4.12 -3.12
N PHE A 418 14.13 -5.20 -2.83
CA PHE A 418 13.71 -6.18 -3.82
C PHE A 418 12.18 -6.23 -3.86
N ASN A 419 11.66 -6.48 -5.04
CA ASN A 419 10.24 -6.71 -5.20
C ASN A 419 10.04 -8.01 -5.99
N PHE A 420 9.95 -9.13 -5.27
CA PHE A 420 9.73 -10.45 -5.88
C PHE A 420 8.29 -10.66 -6.31
N GLY A 421 7.36 -9.94 -5.69
CA GLY A 421 5.95 -9.96 -6.06
C GLY A 421 5.62 -8.80 -7.00
N ARG A 422 4.66 -9.01 -7.88
CA ARG A 422 4.06 -7.93 -8.67
C ARG A 422 3.01 -7.16 -7.87
N SER A 423 3.14 -7.15 -6.56
CA SER A 423 2.21 -6.52 -5.61
C SER A 423 2.84 -5.28 -4.98
N LEU A 424 2.12 -4.17 -4.99
CA LEU A 424 2.51 -2.93 -4.30
C LEU A 424 2.54 -3.06 -2.77
N SER A 425 2.02 -4.15 -2.22
CA SER A 425 1.94 -4.37 -0.78
C SER A 425 3.11 -5.17 -0.21
N SER A 426 3.94 -5.78 -1.05
CA SER A 426 5.11 -6.54 -0.63
C SER A 426 6.37 -5.71 -0.79
N ASN A 427 7.14 -5.60 0.27
CA ASN A 427 8.45 -4.95 0.27
C ASN A 427 9.48 -5.88 0.91
N HIS A 428 10.61 -6.04 0.25
CA HIS A 428 11.75 -6.80 0.73
C HIS A 428 12.96 -5.88 0.77
N ASN A 429 13.62 -5.82 1.91
CA ASN A 429 14.81 -5.02 2.10
C ASN A 429 15.92 -5.91 2.67
N LEU A 430 17.10 -5.78 2.13
CA LEU A 430 18.32 -6.38 2.65
C LEU A 430 19.27 -5.26 3.02
N ARG A 431 19.65 -5.16 4.29
CA ARG A 431 20.74 -4.31 4.80
C ARG A 431 21.92 -5.20 5.16
N TYR A 432 23.10 -4.73 4.86
CA TYR A 432 24.36 -5.33 5.27
C TYR A 432 25.31 -4.24 5.71
N SER A 433 26.11 -4.51 6.75
CA SER A 433 27.10 -3.55 7.21
C SER A 433 28.34 -4.23 7.76
N LEU A 434 29.45 -3.48 7.70
CA LEU A 434 30.68 -3.74 8.43
C LEU A 434 30.82 -2.65 9.48
N THR A 435 31.05 -3.04 10.71
CA THR A 435 31.15 -2.14 11.86
C THR A 435 32.52 -2.27 12.52
N PHE A 436 33.06 -1.15 12.97
CA PHE A 436 34.33 -1.05 13.70
C PHE A 436 34.12 0.00 14.79
N PHE A 437 33.85 -0.43 16.00
CA PHE A 437 33.54 0.43 17.12
C PHE A 437 34.47 0.15 18.32
N ASP A 438 34.90 1.21 18.95
CA ASP A 438 35.34 1.21 20.32
C ASP A 438 34.14 1.45 21.23
N ARG A 439 33.89 0.54 22.15
CA ARG A 439 32.80 0.56 23.12
C ARG A 439 33.37 0.95 24.46
N GLU A 440 32.89 2.05 25.03
CA GLU A 440 33.30 2.55 26.36
C GLU A 440 32.09 2.52 27.30
N VAL A 441 32.22 1.81 28.41
CA VAL A 441 31.22 1.84 29.49
C VAL A 441 31.46 3.08 30.34
N VAL A 442 30.48 3.99 30.34
CA VAL A 442 30.61 5.30 31.02
C VAL A 442 29.86 5.31 32.34
N TYR A 443 28.77 4.56 32.42
CA TYR A 443 27.96 4.47 33.63
C TYR A 443 27.51 3.03 33.84
N GLU A 444 27.74 2.49 35.03
CA GLU A 444 27.32 1.16 35.47
C GLU A 444 26.18 1.28 36.49
N PRO A 445 25.22 0.33 36.52
CA PRO A 445 24.20 0.30 37.56
C PRO A 445 24.81 0.02 38.93
N ASP A 446 24.22 0.60 39.98
CA ASP A 446 24.68 0.42 41.36
C ASP A 446 24.60 -1.05 41.85
N SER A 447 23.68 -1.84 41.26
CA SER A 447 23.57 -3.28 41.52
C SER A 447 24.01 -4.09 40.30
N LEU A 448 25.01 -4.95 40.49
CA LEU A 448 25.50 -5.87 39.47
C LEU A 448 24.71 -7.19 39.41
N ASP A 449 23.67 -7.35 40.21
CA ASP A 449 22.87 -8.58 40.27
C ASP A 449 22.27 -8.94 38.92
N VAL A 450 22.01 -7.96 38.05
CA VAL A 450 21.47 -8.13 36.71
C VAL A 450 22.47 -8.81 35.75
N PHE A 451 23.78 -8.67 36.03
CA PHE A 451 24.87 -9.23 35.21
C PHE A 451 25.58 -10.38 35.90
N ASN A 452 24.90 -11.17 36.72
CA ASN A 452 25.52 -12.25 37.50
C ASN A 452 26.75 -11.79 38.33
N GLN A 453 26.72 -10.54 38.81
CA GLN A 453 27.79 -9.87 39.56
C GLN A 453 29.07 -9.58 38.75
N ASN A 454 29.04 -9.67 37.43
CA ASN A 454 30.16 -9.26 36.58
C ASN A 454 30.01 -7.80 36.15
N SER A 455 31.09 -7.08 36.05
CA SER A 455 31.08 -5.70 35.54
C SER A 455 30.94 -5.69 34.01
N PRO A 456 30.18 -4.74 33.47
CA PRO A 456 30.18 -4.49 32.03
C PRO A 456 31.57 -4.21 31.47
N GLU A 457 31.84 -4.66 30.24
CA GLU A 457 33.16 -4.62 29.63
C GLU A 457 33.25 -3.55 28.55
N SER A 458 34.33 -2.76 28.59
CA SER A 458 34.74 -1.88 27.50
C SER A 458 35.68 -2.62 26.56
N GLY A 459 35.71 -2.28 25.27
CA GLY A 459 36.64 -2.88 24.32
C GLY A 459 36.27 -2.61 22.86
N ASP A 460 37.16 -3.01 21.98
CA ASP A 460 37.01 -2.90 20.54
C ASP A 460 36.08 -3.99 19.97
N GLU A 461 35.22 -3.63 19.04
CA GLU A 461 34.25 -4.53 18.40
C GLU A 461 34.24 -4.33 16.89
N GLY A 462 34.57 -5.38 16.15
CA GLY A 462 34.49 -5.39 14.68
C GLY A 462 33.65 -6.54 14.16
N GLY A 463 32.74 -6.24 13.22
CA GLY A 463 31.82 -7.27 12.80
C GLY A 463 31.12 -7.01 11.47
N PHE A 464 30.40 -8.03 11.05
CA PHE A 464 29.51 -7.99 9.87
C PHE A 464 28.07 -8.20 10.32
N SER A 465 27.18 -7.34 9.85
CA SER A 465 25.74 -7.41 10.13
C SER A 465 24.95 -7.65 8.84
N LEU A 466 23.94 -8.49 8.92
CA LEU A 466 23.00 -8.75 7.84
C LEU A 466 21.57 -8.69 8.39
N THR A 467 20.75 -7.78 7.84
CA THR A 467 19.35 -7.68 8.20
C THR A 467 18.47 -7.84 6.96
N TYR A 468 17.61 -8.84 6.98
CA TYR A 468 16.56 -9.00 5.97
C TYR A 468 15.21 -8.62 6.56
N THR A 469 14.50 -7.71 5.89
CA THR A 469 13.16 -7.29 6.28
C THR A 469 12.17 -7.58 5.15
N PHE A 470 11.14 -8.30 5.48
CA PHE A 470 9.99 -8.52 4.59
C PHE A 470 8.74 -7.94 5.22
N THR A 471 7.99 -7.14 4.48
CA THR A 471 6.68 -6.65 4.91
C THR A 471 5.66 -6.82 3.81
N ASN A 472 4.48 -7.29 4.17
CA ASN A 472 3.31 -7.32 3.32
C ASN A 472 2.19 -6.52 4.00
N LYS A 473 2.34 -5.21 3.98
CA LYS A 473 1.33 -4.25 4.46
C LYS A 473 0.70 -3.57 3.26
N ARG A 474 -0.61 -3.47 3.28
CA ARG A 474 -1.30 -2.61 2.30
C ARG A 474 -1.17 -1.17 2.77
N PRO A 475 -0.36 -0.32 2.12
CA PRO A 475 -0.14 1.05 2.56
C PRO A 475 -1.44 1.84 2.44
N ARG A 476 -1.98 2.28 3.58
CA ARG A 476 -3.18 3.11 3.64
C ARG A 476 -3.04 4.10 4.76
N LEU A 477 -3.31 5.35 4.48
CA LEU A 477 -3.23 6.44 5.43
C LEU A 477 -4.06 6.18 6.71
N ASP A 478 -5.21 5.51 6.57
CA ASP A 478 -6.10 5.20 7.67
C ASP A 478 -5.70 3.98 8.51
N ASN A 479 -4.71 3.20 8.04
CA ASN A 479 -4.25 1.97 8.69
C ASN A 479 -2.74 1.97 9.03
N ILE A 480 -2.04 3.08 8.86
CA ILE A 480 -0.60 3.17 9.15
C ILE A 480 -0.34 2.79 10.62
N PHE A 481 -1.16 3.29 11.54
CA PHE A 481 -1.00 3.07 12.97
C PHE A 481 -1.49 1.71 13.47
N MET A 482 -2.54 1.19 12.85
CA MET A 482 -3.22 -0.03 13.30
C MET A 482 -3.65 -0.86 12.10
N PRO A 483 -2.71 -1.51 11.41
CA PRO A 483 -3.02 -2.32 10.23
C PRO A 483 -3.93 -3.48 10.62
N ARG A 484 -4.99 -3.70 9.83
CA ARG A 484 -5.96 -4.79 10.05
C ARG A 484 -5.61 -6.08 9.31
N ASN A 485 -4.78 -5.98 8.29
CA ASN A 485 -4.25 -7.12 7.55
C ASN A 485 -2.80 -6.81 7.18
N GLY A 486 -1.99 -7.81 7.23
CA GLY A 486 -0.59 -7.74 6.84
C GLY A 486 0.26 -8.64 7.72
N TYR A 487 1.43 -8.95 7.24
CA TYR A 487 2.41 -9.73 7.97
C TYR A 487 3.81 -9.27 7.59
N GLY A 488 4.76 -9.55 8.46
CA GLY A 488 6.15 -9.20 8.24
C GLY A 488 7.09 -10.12 8.97
N LEU A 489 8.33 -10.09 8.52
CA LEU A 489 9.45 -10.84 9.07
C LEU A 489 10.71 -9.97 9.00
N LYS A 490 11.44 -9.87 10.10
CA LYS A 490 12.78 -9.31 10.16
C LYS A 490 13.72 -10.40 10.68
N LEU A 491 14.80 -10.61 10.00
CA LEU A 491 15.89 -11.49 10.39
C LEU A 491 17.15 -10.64 10.49
N THR A 492 17.82 -10.68 11.62
CA THR A 492 19.12 -10.01 11.84
C THR A 492 20.14 -11.06 12.24
N ALA A 493 21.32 -10.98 11.68
CA ALA A 493 22.49 -11.78 12.05
C ALA A 493 23.70 -10.86 12.14
N ASN A 494 24.29 -10.75 13.32
CA ASN A 494 25.52 -10.03 13.58
C ASN A 494 26.61 -11.03 13.89
N PHE A 495 27.74 -10.88 13.25
CA PHE A 495 28.94 -11.70 13.40
C PHE A 495 30.08 -10.79 13.84
N VAL A 496 30.46 -10.86 15.10
CA VAL A 496 31.56 -10.11 15.68
C VAL A 496 32.74 -11.07 15.83
N ASP A 497 33.91 -10.68 15.34
CA ASP A 497 35.09 -11.53 15.41
C ASP A 497 36.35 -10.69 15.63
N LYS A 498 37.09 -11.01 16.69
CA LYS A 498 38.37 -10.38 17.01
C LYS A 498 39.43 -10.43 15.90
N ASN A 499 39.31 -11.38 14.97
CA ASN A 499 40.18 -11.42 13.79
C ASN A 499 39.85 -10.35 12.74
N ILE A 500 38.63 -9.78 12.79
CA ILE A 500 38.24 -8.61 11.97
C ILE A 500 38.75 -7.34 12.64
N TRP A 501 38.38 -7.15 13.91
CA TRP A 501 38.75 -6.02 14.75
C TRP A 501 38.33 -6.30 16.21
N GLY A 502 39.20 -6.13 17.21
CA GLY A 502 38.82 -5.95 18.59
C GLY A 502 38.96 -7.17 19.49
N ASP A 503 38.23 -7.16 20.58
CA ASP A 503 38.43 -8.00 21.76
C ASP A 503 37.44 -9.18 21.82
N PHE A 504 36.25 -9.03 21.21
CA PHE A 504 35.13 -9.96 21.34
C PHE A 504 34.95 -10.87 20.14
N THR A 505 34.40 -12.08 20.37
CA THR A 505 33.99 -13.01 19.28
C THR A 505 32.66 -13.64 19.65
N TYR A 506 31.58 -13.19 18.99
CA TYR A 506 30.24 -13.71 19.22
C TYR A 506 29.32 -13.57 18.00
N ASN A 507 28.23 -14.31 18.02
CA ASN A 507 27.17 -14.20 17.03
C ASN A 507 25.88 -13.79 17.74
N HIS A 508 25.15 -12.86 17.13
CA HIS A 508 23.87 -12.40 17.62
C HIS A 508 22.80 -12.55 16.54
N TYR A 509 21.77 -13.32 16.78
CA TYR A 509 20.67 -13.61 15.88
C TYR A 509 19.37 -13.07 16.44
N GLU A 510 18.61 -12.36 15.62
CA GLU A 510 17.26 -11.90 15.93
C GLU A 510 16.26 -12.36 14.87
N VAL A 511 15.10 -12.78 15.31
CA VAL A 511 13.92 -13.04 14.49
C VAL A 511 12.76 -12.26 15.06
N ASP A 512 12.14 -11.42 14.25
CA ASP A 512 10.91 -10.70 14.60
C ASP A 512 9.86 -10.91 13.51
N SER A 513 8.70 -11.40 13.88
CA SER A 513 7.62 -11.67 12.95
C SER A 513 6.28 -11.19 13.50
N TYR A 514 5.42 -10.67 12.63
CA TYR A 514 4.08 -10.28 13.03
C TYR A 514 3.03 -10.66 11.99
N LEU A 515 1.81 -10.84 12.46
CA LEU A 515 0.62 -11.11 11.66
C LEU A 515 -0.54 -10.24 12.15
N ASN A 516 -1.15 -9.49 11.24
CA ASN A 516 -2.45 -8.86 11.44
C ASN A 516 -3.48 -9.57 10.57
N LYS A 517 -4.55 -10.06 11.16
CA LYS A 517 -5.63 -10.73 10.43
C LYS A 517 -6.98 -10.18 10.86
N LYS A 518 -7.73 -9.67 9.89
CA LYS A 518 -9.11 -9.24 10.14
C LYS A 518 -10.01 -10.45 10.39
N PHE A 519 -10.75 -10.43 11.50
CA PHE A 519 -11.73 -11.42 11.87
C PHE A 519 -13.07 -10.74 12.16
N GLY A 520 -13.97 -10.71 11.17
CA GLY A 520 -15.20 -9.93 11.26
C GLY A 520 -14.92 -8.43 11.51
N PRO A 521 -15.50 -7.83 12.57
CA PRO A 521 -15.20 -6.46 12.96
C PRO A 521 -13.85 -6.33 13.67
N LEU A 522 -13.35 -7.39 14.28
CA LEU A 522 -12.14 -7.43 15.10
C LEU A 522 -10.88 -7.64 14.23
N THR A 523 -9.73 -7.44 14.85
CA THR A 523 -8.42 -7.76 14.27
C THR A 523 -7.62 -8.59 15.27
N ILE A 524 -7.13 -9.75 14.83
CA ILE A 524 -6.15 -10.53 15.58
C ILE A 524 -4.78 -10.03 15.20
N TYR A 525 -3.96 -9.72 16.19
CA TYR A 525 -2.55 -9.42 16.04
C TYR A 525 -1.74 -10.46 16.80
N LEU A 526 -0.75 -11.01 16.12
CA LEU A 526 0.26 -11.89 16.72
C LEU A 526 1.64 -11.35 16.39
N ARG A 527 2.56 -11.39 17.33
CA ARG A 527 4.00 -11.12 17.13
C ARG A 527 4.79 -12.19 17.83
N ALA A 528 5.88 -12.61 17.24
CA ALA A 528 6.86 -13.50 17.86
C ALA A 528 8.26 -12.92 17.61
N ARG A 529 9.02 -12.77 18.69
CA ARG A 529 10.42 -12.34 18.69
C ARG A 529 11.28 -13.42 19.32
N TYR A 530 12.42 -13.65 18.74
CA TYR A 530 13.45 -14.54 19.28
C TYR A 530 14.80 -13.89 19.11
N GLU A 531 15.63 -14.00 20.12
CA GLU A 531 16.99 -13.50 20.15
C GLU A 531 17.91 -14.58 20.71
N ASN A 532 19.10 -14.71 20.13
CA ASN A 532 20.13 -15.63 20.61
C ASN A 532 21.50 -15.01 20.45
N ILE A 533 22.30 -15.09 21.50
CA ILE A 533 23.69 -14.65 21.54
C ILE A 533 24.55 -15.85 21.91
N SER A 534 25.62 -16.08 21.17
CA SER A 534 26.50 -17.23 21.33
C SER A 534 27.95 -16.88 21.03
N GLY A 535 28.87 -17.46 21.75
CA GLY A 535 30.30 -17.17 21.66
C GLY A 535 30.82 -16.56 22.94
N ASP A 536 31.67 -15.57 22.83
CA ASP A 536 32.32 -14.83 23.92
C ASP A 536 31.96 -13.33 23.78
N PRO A 537 30.70 -12.95 24.08
CA PRO A 537 30.26 -11.55 24.03
C PRO A 537 30.75 -10.81 25.30
N PRO A 538 30.78 -9.46 25.29
CA PRO A 538 30.93 -8.71 26.54
C PRO A 538 29.76 -8.99 27.47
N GLU A 539 29.98 -8.95 28.77
CA GLU A 539 29.02 -9.37 29.83
C GLU A 539 27.63 -8.69 29.69
N GLN A 540 27.61 -7.45 29.24
CA GLN A 540 26.36 -6.71 29.04
C GLN A 540 25.63 -7.08 27.74
N GLU A 541 26.24 -7.82 26.81
CA GLU A 541 25.60 -8.25 25.57
C GLU A 541 24.82 -9.54 25.80
N THR A 542 23.62 -9.40 26.33
CA THR A 542 22.73 -10.49 26.72
C THR A 542 21.39 -10.44 25.98
N ALA A 543 20.79 -11.59 25.76
CA ALA A 543 19.41 -11.70 25.33
C ALA A 543 18.50 -11.67 26.58
N GLY A 544 17.37 -10.96 26.49
CA GLY A 544 16.56 -10.89 27.70
C GLY A 544 15.19 -10.26 27.58
N ILE A 545 14.46 -10.37 28.68
CA ILE A 545 13.15 -9.77 28.90
C ILE A 545 13.31 -8.75 30.04
N ILE A 546 12.97 -7.50 29.75
CA ILE A 546 13.15 -6.38 30.68
C ILE A 546 11.82 -5.63 30.83
N ALA A 547 11.47 -5.23 32.04
CA ALA A 547 10.32 -4.41 32.34
C ALA A 547 10.32 -3.10 31.54
N ILE A 548 9.16 -2.67 31.08
CA ILE A 548 9.02 -1.32 30.55
C ILE A 548 8.89 -0.34 31.71
N PRO A 549 9.68 0.74 31.74
CA PRO A 549 9.45 1.82 32.68
C PRO A 549 8.02 2.35 32.57
N THR A 550 7.37 2.65 33.68
CA THR A 550 5.99 3.16 33.72
C THR A 550 5.81 4.49 32.97
N ASN A 551 6.90 5.24 32.79
CA ASN A 551 6.92 6.55 32.13
C ASN A 551 7.92 6.54 30.98
N TYR A 552 7.50 6.06 29.83
CA TYR A 552 8.32 6.09 28.62
C TYR A 552 8.16 7.46 27.94
N TYR A 553 9.16 8.33 28.05
CA TYR A 553 9.13 9.66 27.41
C TYR A 553 9.69 9.64 25.98
N ALA A 554 9.21 10.59 25.15
CA ALA A 554 9.55 10.72 23.74
C ALA A 554 11.06 10.88 23.45
N GLY A 555 11.85 11.34 24.40
CA GLY A 555 13.31 11.48 24.27
C GLY A 555 14.06 10.15 24.23
N GLN A 556 13.51 9.11 24.81
CA GLN A 556 14.07 7.74 24.78
C GLN A 556 13.74 6.98 23.49
N LEU A 557 12.96 7.58 22.62
CA LEU A 557 12.49 7.00 21.36
C LEU A 557 13.53 6.96 20.24
N ILE A 558 14.65 7.59 20.41
CA ILE A 558 15.48 7.93 19.25
C ILE A 558 16.59 6.92 19.03
N ILE A 559 17.15 6.31 20.06
CA ILE A 559 18.31 5.43 19.91
C ILE A 559 18.31 4.39 21.03
N GLY A 560 17.85 3.18 20.78
CA GLY A 560 17.92 2.11 21.75
C GLY A 560 17.53 0.77 21.18
N LYS A 561 18.18 -0.29 21.67
CA LYS A 561 17.78 -1.67 21.40
C LYS A 561 16.36 -1.87 21.96
N GLU A 562 15.39 -2.20 21.10
CA GLU A 562 14.04 -2.53 21.57
C GLU A 562 14.06 -3.86 22.31
N HIS A 563 14.13 -3.79 23.64
CA HIS A 563 14.08 -4.99 24.46
C HIS A 563 12.74 -5.72 24.34
N MET A 564 12.76 -7.02 24.62
CA MET A 564 11.54 -7.80 24.80
C MET A 564 10.92 -7.42 26.14
N SER A 565 9.80 -6.72 26.08
CA SER A 565 9.17 -6.15 27.28
C SER A 565 7.70 -6.52 27.32
N PRO A 566 7.33 -7.62 28.02
CA PRO A 566 5.93 -7.97 28.26
C PRO A 566 5.22 -6.87 29.06
N ARG A 567 4.01 -6.55 28.67
CA ARG A 567 3.21 -5.50 29.31
C ARG A 567 2.76 -5.95 30.72
N GLY A 568 2.99 -5.11 31.71
CA GLY A 568 2.66 -5.43 33.11
C GLY A 568 3.67 -6.33 33.81
N TYR A 569 4.78 -6.66 33.17
CA TYR A 569 5.91 -7.34 33.83
C TYR A 569 6.81 -6.32 34.52
N ILE A 570 7.27 -6.69 35.72
CA ILE A 570 8.12 -5.87 36.57
C ILE A 570 9.37 -6.70 36.91
N GLY A 571 10.46 -6.46 36.22
CA GLY A 571 11.71 -7.17 36.44
C GLY A 571 12.60 -7.22 35.22
N ALA A 572 13.77 -7.82 35.38
CA ALA A 572 14.67 -8.11 34.27
C ALA A 572 15.14 -9.57 34.41
N VAL A 573 15.13 -10.30 33.32
CA VAL A 573 15.71 -11.63 33.20
C VAL A 573 16.61 -11.63 31.98
N LEU A 574 17.88 -11.88 32.17
CA LEU A 574 18.90 -11.87 31.13
C LEU A 574 19.49 -13.29 30.98
N GLY A 575 19.88 -13.63 29.77
CA GLY A 575 20.46 -14.93 29.43
C GLY A 575 21.08 -14.93 28.05
N THR A 576 21.28 -16.12 27.51
CA THR A 576 21.87 -16.30 26.17
C THR A 576 20.84 -16.32 25.05
N SER A 577 19.57 -16.62 25.36
CA SER A 577 18.49 -16.61 24.40
C SER A 577 17.21 -16.13 25.04
N ALA A 578 16.39 -15.42 24.29
CA ALA A 578 15.10 -14.95 24.75
C ALA A 578 14.03 -15.13 23.66
N PHE A 579 12.81 -15.40 24.08
CA PHE A 579 11.62 -15.45 23.23
C PHE A 579 10.52 -14.61 23.83
N MET A 580 9.79 -13.86 22.98
CA MET A 580 8.58 -13.18 23.37
C MET A 580 7.50 -13.34 22.29
N GLY A 581 6.36 -13.91 22.69
CA GLY A 581 5.13 -13.95 21.92
C GLY A 581 4.13 -12.91 22.40
N THR A 582 3.44 -12.25 21.48
CA THR A 582 2.36 -11.30 21.80
C THR A 582 1.10 -11.72 21.04
N ALA A 583 -0.02 -11.77 21.74
CA ALA A 583 -1.34 -11.97 21.15
C ALA A 583 -2.29 -10.83 21.54
N GLU A 584 -2.98 -10.26 20.55
CA GLU A 584 -3.94 -9.18 20.80
C GLU A 584 -5.22 -9.41 20.00
N LEU A 585 -6.34 -9.16 20.65
CA LEU A 585 -7.64 -9.04 19.99
C LEU A 585 -8.08 -7.58 20.00
N ARG A 586 -7.98 -6.93 18.84
CA ARG A 586 -8.21 -5.49 18.68
C ARG A 586 -9.63 -5.19 18.23
N SER A 587 -10.26 -4.19 18.83
CA SER A 587 -11.56 -3.65 18.43
C SER A 587 -11.50 -3.01 17.03
N PRO A 588 -12.67 -2.73 16.41
CA PRO A 588 -12.74 -1.82 15.27
C PRO A 588 -12.16 -0.44 15.62
N LEU A 589 -11.62 0.24 14.61
CA LEU A 589 -11.16 1.62 14.74
C LEU A 589 -12.35 2.57 14.85
N ILE A 590 -12.37 3.38 15.88
CA ILE A 590 -13.37 4.42 16.13
C ILE A 590 -12.74 5.76 15.75
N ASN A 591 -13.37 6.53 14.88
CA ASN A 591 -12.91 7.87 14.54
C ASN A 591 -13.29 8.86 15.62
N LEU A 592 -12.32 9.58 16.15
CA LEU A 592 -12.51 10.66 17.12
C LEU A 592 -12.38 12.03 16.42
N ASN A 593 -13.24 12.31 15.45
CA ASN A 593 -13.17 13.56 14.67
C ASN A 593 -13.41 14.85 15.49
N VAL A 594 -13.46 14.77 16.81
CA VAL A 594 -13.96 15.83 17.71
C VAL A 594 -12.87 16.46 18.58
N LEU A 595 -11.72 15.83 18.76
CA LEU A 595 -10.65 16.36 19.63
C LEU A 595 -9.55 17.03 18.81
N GLU A 596 -9.67 18.33 18.64
CA GLU A 596 -8.54 19.18 18.16
C GLU A 596 -7.98 19.95 19.36
N VAL A 597 -6.73 19.69 19.70
CA VAL A 597 -5.99 20.46 20.70
C VAL A 597 -5.16 21.51 19.96
N PHE A 598 -5.41 22.77 20.27
CA PHE A 598 -4.73 23.94 19.66
C PHE A 598 -4.83 24.03 18.13
N LYS A 599 -5.82 23.41 17.48
CA LYS A 599 -5.97 23.33 16.01
C LYS A 599 -4.78 22.67 15.27
N ILE A 600 -3.80 22.18 15.99
CA ILE A 600 -2.55 21.61 15.45
C ILE A 600 -2.52 20.11 15.68
N ILE A 601 -2.82 19.64 16.89
CA ILE A 601 -2.83 18.22 17.24
C ILE A 601 -4.25 17.70 17.19
N LYS A 602 -4.48 16.68 16.38
CA LYS A 602 -5.77 16.02 16.22
C LYS A 602 -5.72 14.61 16.75
N ALA A 603 -6.71 14.23 17.58
CA ALA A 603 -6.95 12.84 17.88
C ALA A 603 -7.57 12.16 16.65
N GLY A 604 -6.88 11.16 16.11
CA GLY A 604 -7.35 10.47 14.91
C GLY A 604 -8.29 9.31 15.23
N LYS A 605 -7.75 8.15 15.54
CA LYS A 605 -8.52 6.92 15.75
C LYS A 605 -8.17 6.30 17.09
N ILE A 606 -9.18 5.73 17.75
CA ILE A 606 -9.02 4.94 18.97
C ILE A 606 -9.33 3.47 18.70
N SER A 607 -8.63 2.58 19.39
CA SER A 607 -8.87 1.14 19.40
C SER A 607 -8.61 0.60 20.80
N PHE A 608 -9.37 -0.41 21.19
CA PHE A 608 -9.17 -1.16 22.42
C PHE A 608 -8.70 -2.57 22.08
N SER A 609 -7.88 -3.15 22.95
CA SER A 609 -7.33 -4.49 22.76
C SER A 609 -7.38 -5.28 24.06
N ILE A 610 -7.69 -6.56 23.96
CA ILE A 610 -7.33 -7.55 24.97
C ILE A 610 -5.96 -8.05 24.57
N ILE A 611 -5.04 -8.14 25.51
CA ILE A 611 -3.64 -8.44 25.27
C ILE A 611 -3.17 -9.60 26.13
N SER A 612 -2.23 -10.38 25.60
CA SER A 612 -1.47 -11.37 26.35
C SER A 612 -0.08 -11.46 25.75
N ASP A 613 0.94 -11.42 26.63
CA ASP A 613 2.34 -11.57 26.25
C ASP A 613 2.90 -12.83 26.94
N TYR A 614 3.79 -13.53 26.24
CA TYR A 614 4.45 -14.77 26.67
C TYR A 614 5.96 -14.57 26.51
N GLY A 615 6.72 -14.79 27.57
CA GLY A 615 8.16 -14.64 27.54
C GLY A 615 8.88 -15.83 28.14
N LYS A 616 10.05 -16.18 27.60
CA LYS A 616 10.99 -17.16 28.16
C LYS A 616 12.41 -16.73 27.87
N VAL A 617 13.27 -16.89 28.85
CA VAL A 617 14.71 -16.68 28.72
C VAL A 617 15.43 -18.00 29.02
N TRP A 618 16.45 -18.31 28.27
CA TRP A 618 17.32 -19.47 28.45
C TRP A 618 18.74 -19.00 28.77
N GLY A 619 19.46 -19.81 29.55
CA GLY A 619 20.78 -19.44 30.04
C GLY A 619 20.74 -18.40 31.19
N SER A 620 19.59 -18.32 31.87
CA SER A 620 19.38 -17.53 33.09
C SER A 620 19.00 -18.46 34.24
N ASP A 621 19.07 -17.95 35.45
CA ASP A 621 18.61 -18.67 36.68
C ASP A 621 17.06 -18.76 36.77
N TYR A 622 16.34 -18.05 35.90
CA TYR A 622 14.87 -18.04 35.84
C TYR A 622 14.40 -19.01 34.79
N ASP A 623 13.82 -20.13 35.18
CA ASP A 623 13.43 -21.20 34.26
C ASP A 623 11.93 -21.23 33.88
N ASP A 624 11.12 -20.35 34.44
CA ASP A 624 9.69 -20.30 34.20
C ASP A 624 9.28 -19.42 32.99
N TRP A 625 8.04 -19.56 32.55
CA TRP A 625 7.44 -18.69 31.56
C TRP A 625 6.89 -17.43 32.21
N ILE A 626 7.23 -16.27 31.66
CA ILE A 626 6.61 -14.99 32.00
C ILE A 626 5.35 -14.85 31.16
N VAL A 627 4.19 -14.90 31.79
CA VAL A 627 2.89 -14.77 31.10
C VAL A 627 2.15 -13.57 31.68
N THR A 628 1.77 -12.64 30.82
CA THR A 628 0.98 -11.46 31.22
C THR A 628 -0.32 -11.40 30.45
N ALA A 629 -1.33 -10.81 31.04
CA ALA A 629 -2.60 -10.53 30.39
C ALA A 629 -3.15 -9.17 30.84
N GLY A 630 -3.94 -8.55 29.98
CA GLY A 630 -4.47 -7.22 30.25
C GLY A 630 -5.33 -6.63 29.17
N VAL A 631 -5.57 -5.32 29.30
CA VAL A 631 -6.33 -4.52 28.34
C VAL A 631 -5.55 -3.25 27.99
N GLU A 632 -5.65 -2.81 26.77
CA GLU A 632 -4.95 -1.63 26.26
C GLU A 632 -5.85 -0.77 25.37
N GLY A 633 -5.86 0.54 25.61
CA GLY A 633 -6.43 1.53 24.72
C GLY A 633 -5.33 2.22 23.92
N ARG A 634 -5.55 2.43 22.61
CA ARG A 634 -4.62 3.12 21.71
C ARG A 634 -5.30 4.26 21.01
N ILE A 635 -4.65 5.42 20.97
CA ILE A 635 -5.10 6.59 20.25
C ILE A 635 -4.01 7.06 19.29
N SER A 636 -4.36 7.28 18.03
CA SER A 636 -3.45 7.91 17.08
C SER A 636 -3.54 9.43 17.19
N LEU A 637 -2.40 10.10 17.28
CA LEU A 637 -2.27 11.54 17.27
C LEU A 637 -1.71 12.01 15.93
N MET A 638 -2.29 13.06 15.38
CA MET A 638 -1.94 13.64 14.09
C MET A 638 -1.53 15.10 14.28
N LEU A 639 -0.49 15.53 13.58
CA LEU A 639 -0.10 16.94 13.46
C LEU A 639 -0.65 17.46 12.12
N GLY A 640 -1.70 18.26 12.17
CA GLY A 640 -2.46 18.60 10.98
C GLY A 640 -3.05 17.35 10.31
N ASN A 641 -2.59 17.01 9.11
CA ASN A 641 -2.97 15.80 8.38
C ASN A 641 -1.88 14.71 8.39
N PHE A 642 -0.76 14.94 9.07
CA PHE A 642 0.33 13.98 9.18
C PHE A 642 0.16 13.14 10.44
N PRO A 643 0.24 11.80 10.34
CA PRO A 643 0.30 10.94 11.50
C PRO A 643 1.62 11.18 12.25
N LEU A 644 1.52 11.50 13.54
CA LEU A 644 2.68 11.81 14.38
C LEU A 644 3.08 10.62 15.24
N LEU A 645 2.15 10.13 16.06
CA LEU A 645 2.44 9.10 17.04
C LEU A 645 1.18 8.34 17.50
N VAL A 646 1.39 7.21 18.13
CA VAL A 646 0.36 6.42 18.83
C VAL A 646 0.65 6.47 20.33
N TYR A 647 -0.31 6.94 21.08
CA TYR A 647 -0.31 6.83 22.52
C TYR A 647 -1.12 5.61 22.93
N SER A 648 -0.55 4.76 23.77
CA SER A 648 -1.17 3.58 24.33
C SER A 648 -1.18 3.68 25.86
N ALA A 649 -2.29 3.31 26.45
CA ALA A 649 -2.43 3.19 27.89
C ALA A 649 -3.15 1.88 28.20
N GLY A 650 -2.67 1.15 29.19
CA GLY A 650 -3.20 -0.15 29.53
C GLY A 650 -3.01 -0.57 30.96
N LEU A 651 -3.71 -1.62 31.32
CA LEU A 651 -3.61 -2.34 32.58
C LEU A 651 -3.25 -3.78 32.23
N ALA A 652 -2.12 -4.27 32.71
CA ALA A 652 -1.70 -5.65 32.52
C ALA A 652 -0.90 -6.12 33.75
N GLN A 653 -0.94 -7.42 33.98
CA GLN A 653 -0.31 -8.06 35.11
C GLN A 653 0.17 -9.46 34.76
N THR A 654 1.14 -9.98 35.48
CA THR A 654 1.55 -11.39 35.35
C THR A 654 0.46 -12.33 35.87
N THR A 655 0.30 -13.48 35.24
CA THR A 655 -0.72 -14.46 35.63
C THR A 655 -0.45 -15.11 36.99
N ASP A 656 0.81 -15.19 37.41
CA ASP A 656 1.22 -15.73 38.70
C ASP A 656 0.75 -14.86 39.87
N GLU A 657 0.75 -13.54 39.68
CA GLU A 657 0.21 -12.61 40.67
C GLU A 657 -1.29 -12.78 40.88
N TRP A 658 -2.05 -13.14 39.82
CA TRP A 658 -3.48 -13.46 39.95
C TRP A 658 -3.74 -14.74 40.70
N SER A 659 -2.88 -15.77 40.51
CA SER A 659 -2.98 -17.04 41.23
C SER A 659 -2.65 -16.88 42.72
N ASN A 660 -1.82 -15.89 43.09
CA ASN A 660 -1.41 -15.59 44.45
C ASN A 660 -2.36 -14.63 45.18
N GLY A 661 -3.55 -14.34 44.63
CA GLY A 661 -4.62 -13.60 45.33
C GLY A 661 -4.46 -12.09 45.37
N LYS A 662 -3.56 -11.49 44.58
CA LYS A 662 -3.52 -10.03 44.40
C LYS A 662 -4.82 -9.52 43.82
N SER A 663 -5.38 -8.49 44.39
CA SER A 663 -6.62 -7.85 43.98
C SER A 663 -6.45 -7.09 42.67
N PHE A 664 -7.54 -6.91 41.93
CA PHE A 664 -7.60 -6.03 40.76
C PHE A 664 -7.16 -4.57 41.04
N ASN A 665 -7.20 -4.16 42.32
CA ASN A 665 -6.78 -2.83 42.75
C ASN A 665 -5.25 -2.65 42.79
N ASP A 666 -4.49 -3.73 42.70
CA ASP A 666 -3.03 -3.72 42.73
C ASP A 666 -2.39 -3.70 41.34
N ILE A 667 -3.18 -3.63 40.29
CA ILE A 667 -2.72 -3.57 38.90
C ILE A 667 -2.21 -2.17 38.58
N GLU A 668 -0.93 -2.09 38.19
CA GLU A 668 -0.37 -0.82 37.80
C GLU A 668 -0.62 -0.49 36.32
N PRO A 669 -1.04 0.76 36.05
CA PRO A 669 -1.19 1.22 34.67
C PRO A 669 0.19 1.41 34.02
N TYR A 670 0.28 1.10 32.73
CA TYR A 670 1.44 1.42 31.90
C TYR A 670 1.05 2.34 30.76
N TYR A 671 2.03 3.14 30.30
CA TYR A 671 1.84 4.10 29.22
C TYR A 671 2.97 3.91 28.20
N ARG A 672 2.63 3.99 26.92
CA ARG A 672 3.59 3.94 25.82
C ARG A 672 3.31 5.05 24.84
N LEU A 673 4.36 5.73 24.42
CA LEU A 673 4.32 6.66 23.32
C LEU A 673 5.21 6.11 22.19
N ALA A 674 4.64 5.77 21.07
CA ALA A 674 5.38 5.27 19.93
C ALA A 674 5.27 6.24 18.76
N LEU A 675 6.40 6.66 18.18
CA LEU A 675 6.42 7.22 16.85
C LEU A 675 5.84 6.17 15.90
N VAL A 676 5.13 6.63 14.88
CA VAL A 676 4.63 5.73 13.87
C VAL A 676 5.80 5.10 13.15
N ASN A 677 6.24 3.99 13.69
CA ASN A 677 7.17 3.17 12.96
C ASN A 677 6.38 2.39 11.91
N PRO A 678 6.70 2.54 10.62
CA PRO A 678 6.09 1.74 9.57
C PRO A 678 6.40 0.25 9.68
N PHE A 679 7.20 -0.15 10.65
CA PHE A 679 7.44 -1.55 10.95
C PHE A 679 6.25 -2.17 11.65
#